data_11a80595fc7751d495fab4ea3ec6e971
#
_entry.id   11a80595fc7751d495fab4ea3ec6e971
#
_cell.length_a   1.000
_cell.length_b   1.000
_cell.length_c   1.000
_cell.angle_alpha   90.00
_cell.angle_beta   90.00
_cell.angle_gamma   90.00
#
_symmetry.space_group_name_H-M   'P 1'
#
loop_
_entity.id
_entity.type
_entity.pdbx_description
1 polymer ?
#
loop_
_entity_poly.entity_id
_entity_poly.type
_entity_poly.pdbx_seq_one_letter_code
_entity_poly.pdbx_strand_id
1 'polypeptide(L)'
;MSEAIATIDKKRVSNNFAPNIPSSEDGNDFITDPLAPKVVENSKLKGISSNIIRSAWFTMAHLILEQDSKVLDVKCGTGIKTYVMAALNPEISFLGIDSDLKKIEEAKKKYILPNLEFIAGDIQENFVPKDSIDAIVNSFSLHETYSENKASVKSIEESLMRQFELLKKGGSLFIQDHTLPTDHEYLLIEIPEEIRSEGVPDKPISELSDVELLLLFSEQARPREEDQYRGFYLEEIPARFPRTRLFRLPAKWAREFVLRKDNRENWQEELYKEYSFFTLHDFTRSLKSYGARIYYTAPHWDQNIIRKRFNNKIRLFDDEGNPLGAPETSTVIVVQKQASSKSLTLQERRPSKNAEANIRITAMRNEYDGKIYDLVSRDTRINEILPYRITDDGKLHVFVHTDLPRSLINTVPRQNVNLDGKTWSGHMIEALAIPQEIIDGFEPNRFRDIVDFTKQYFGLKPEMNSFFEEGPGFYPAPDCIDERIKTKYVKVYPAAKAIAPHYILEESNGFSSKGYIREYDAQQLLNALGVGLLPNSRLEVQILGLYEKLGLSYQSWAECPLTLDMVEADKLTKIEEYIAKLSEDDLRFKPSNGNAGLIKTMQSVFVDEGQSNGSIKGLASRDVDFILNEEGSMNTAIVLPLAKKMGGEVMAGVVETYLPVPQRYKGTGYTLSCPSIPLPPDLKNLDMIQRYIADKFEVPLECVSRMGESFFSHIGVTPQRIYPYVVTPKGVSGWKKVGRTHGVTTYTPLYRLYRLLYLDNYYSFMKVVAMTYQSCLGQNSTMSAEMDFSESHAARKNTFVSLDNPESVFTPPSPSLDNDE
;
A
#
# COMPACT_ATOMS: atom_id res chain seq x y z
N MET A 1 36.17 9.09 20.82
CA MET A 1 35.44 8.50 19.66
C MET A 1 35.87 7.06 19.33
N SER A 2 37.16 6.70 19.36
CA SER A 2 37.61 5.33 19.05
C SER A 2 37.22 4.26 20.11
N GLU A 3 36.96 4.61 21.34
CA GLU A 3 36.61 3.66 22.43
C GLU A 3 35.10 3.39 22.53
N ALA A 4 34.24 4.31 22.08
CA ALA A 4 32.79 4.08 22.08
C ALA A 4 32.32 3.12 20.99
N ILE A 5 33.11 2.92 19.95
CA ILE A 5 32.81 2.02 18.81
C ILE A 5 33.13 0.57 19.16
N ALA A 6 33.95 0.29 20.16
CA ALA A 6 34.39 -1.05 20.51
C ALA A 6 33.44 -1.86 21.40
N THR A 7 32.36 -1.25 21.91
CA THR A 7 31.51 -1.88 22.92
C THR A 7 30.12 -2.29 22.41
N ILE A 8 29.86 -2.26 21.12
CA ILE A 8 28.64 -2.81 20.56
C ILE A 8 28.78 -4.33 20.49
N ASP A 9 27.97 -4.97 21.27
CA ASP A 9 27.90 -6.38 21.59
C ASP A 9 28.11 -7.29 20.35
N LYS A 10 29.30 -7.91 20.28
CA LYS A 10 29.69 -8.88 19.24
C LYS A 10 28.75 -10.09 19.14
N LYS A 11 27.84 -10.29 20.08
CA LYS A 11 26.94 -11.42 20.16
C LYS A 11 25.62 -11.24 19.36
N ARG A 12 25.23 -10.02 18.96
CA ARG A 12 23.94 -9.78 18.27
C ARG A 12 24.04 -9.61 16.75
N VAL A 13 25.24 -9.54 16.20
CA VAL A 13 25.45 -9.33 14.76
C VAL A 13 26.00 -10.58 14.07
N SER A 14 25.83 -11.74 14.67
CA SER A 14 26.28 -13.00 14.08
C SER A 14 25.36 -13.41 12.92
N ASN A 15 25.98 -13.64 11.76
CA ASN A 15 25.53 -14.49 10.67
C ASN A 15 24.51 -13.98 9.65
N ASN A 16 24.74 -12.82 9.02
CA ASN A 16 24.10 -12.55 7.73
C ASN A 16 25.03 -12.70 6.51
N PHE A 17 26.22 -13.25 6.69
CA PHE A 17 26.98 -13.90 5.64
C PHE A 17 26.91 -15.42 5.91
N ALA A 18 25.78 -16.03 5.52
CA ALA A 18 25.74 -17.49 5.47
C ALA A 18 26.69 -17.96 4.36
N PRO A 19 27.58 -18.94 4.63
CA PRO A 19 28.36 -19.53 3.57
C PRO A 19 27.47 -20.43 2.71
N ASN A 20 27.57 -20.22 1.38
CA ASN A 20 27.20 -21.18 0.34
C ASN A 20 25.72 -21.57 0.22
N ILE A 21 24.97 -20.76 -0.51
CA ILE A 21 24.02 -21.32 -1.45
C ILE A 21 24.83 -21.58 -2.73
N PRO A 22 24.85 -22.80 -3.31
CA PRO A 22 25.53 -23.05 -4.56
C PRO A 22 25.02 -22.11 -5.63
N SER A 23 25.91 -21.38 -6.28
CA SER A 23 25.62 -20.72 -7.55
C SER A 23 25.31 -21.83 -8.55
N SER A 24 24.05 -22.01 -8.94
CA SER A 24 23.74 -22.79 -10.13
C SER A 24 24.22 -21.93 -11.32
N GLU A 25 25.40 -22.29 -11.81
CA GLU A 25 25.89 -21.92 -13.13
C GLU A 25 25.06 -22.66 -14.17
N ASP A 26 23.85 -22.23 -14.41
CA ASP A 26 23.15 -22.56 -15.66
C ASP A 26 22.17 -21.42 -15.98
N GLY A 27 22.53 -20.65 -16.99
CA GLY A 27 21.85 -19.46 -17.44
C GLY A 27 20.50 -19.71 -18.12
N ASN A 28 19.63 -20.53 -17.53
CA ASN A 28 18.28 -20.78 -18.03
C ASN A 28 17.25 -21.04 -16.92
N ASP A 29 17.51 -20.63 -15.71
CA ASP A 29 16.45 -20.59 -14.71
C ASP A 29 15.50 -19.44 -15.02
N PHE A 30 14.51 -19.71 -15.85
CA PHE A 30 13.21 -19.06 -15.79
C PHE A 30 12.59 -19.45 -14.43
N ILE A 31 13.13 -18.94 -13.34
CA ILE A 31 12.37 -18.78 -12.11
C ILE A 31 11.29 -17.79 -12.50
N THR A 32 10.11 -18.30 -12.81
CA THR A 32 8.91 -17.49 -12.92
C THR A 32 8.87 -16.65 -11.68
N ASP A 33 9.05 -15.33 -11.84
CA ASP A 33 9.01 -14.39 -10.72
C ASP A 33 7.65 -14.60 -10.03
N PRO A 34 7.60 -15.15 -8.79
CA PRO A 34 6.34 -15.43 -8.11
C PRO A 34 5.56 -14.14 -7.81
N LEU A 35 6.18 -12.99 -8.05
CA LEU A 35 5.60 -11.66 -7.86
C LEU A 35 5.04 -11.04 -9.15
N ALA A 36 5.30 -11.62 -10.30
CA ALA A 36 4.61 -11.15 -11.49
C ALA A 36 3.12 -11.45 -11.27
N PRO A 37 2.23 -10.43 -11.33
CA PRO A 37 0.82 -10.70 -11.38
C PRO A 37 0.62 -11.75 -12.47
N LYS A 38 -0.27 -12.72 -12.25
CA LYS A 38 -0.73 -13.56 -13.36
C LYS A 38 -1.33 -12.61 -14.39
N VAL A 39 -0.46 -12.09 -15.24
CA VAL A 39 -0.91 -11.40 -16.43
C VAL A 39 -1.64 -12.50 -17.19
N VAL A 40 -2.96 -12.40 -17.22
CA VAL A 40 -3.80 -13.21 -18.06
C VAL A 40 -3.05 -13.39 -19.36
N GLU A 41 -2.90 -14.60 -19.87
CA GLU A 41 -2.15 -14.96 -21.09
C GLU A 41 -2.35 -13.91 -22.19
N ASN A 42 -1.70 -12.79 -22.04
CA ASN A 42 -1.73 -11.73 -23.02
C ASN A 42 -0.65 -12.10 -24.04
N SER A 43 -1.06 -12.69 -25.13
CA SER A 43 -0.17 -13.07 -26.22
C SER A 43 0.74 -11.92 -26.68
N LYS A 44 0.32 -10.67 -26.45
CA LYS A 44 1.08 -9.44 -26.74
C LYS A 44 2.29 -9.25 -25.83
N LEU A 45 2.29 -9.84 -24.63
CA LEU A 45 3.40 -9.72 -23.66
C LEU A 45 4.38 -10.90 -23.68
N LYS A 46 4.16 -11.85 -24.59
CA LYS A 46 5.05 -13.01 -24.74
C LYS A 46 6.47 -12.57 -25.10
N GLY A 47 7.45 -13.02 -24.33
CA GLY A 47 8.87 -12.72 -24.53
C GLY A 47 9.34 -11.38 -23.91
N ILE A 48 8.47 -10.67 -23.19
CA ILE A 48 8.85 -9.49 -22.40
C ILE A 48 9.20 -9.95 -20.98
N SER A 49 10.28 -9.38 -20.47
CA SER A 49 10.73 -9.69 -19.10
C SER A 49 9.68 -9.31 -18.05
N SER A 50 9.52 -10.16 -17.05
CA SER A 50 8.58 -9.94 -15.92
C SER A 50 8.86 -8.62 -15.18
N ASN A 51 10.13 -8.22 -15.09
CA ASN A 51 10.50 -6.95 -14.45
C ASN A 51 9.95 -5.73 -15.21
N ILE A 52 9.91 -5.76 -16.54
CA ILE A 52 9.35 -4.67 -17.35
C ILE A 52 7.82 -4.65 -17.20
N ILE A 53 7.19 -5.81 -17.26
CA ILE A 53 5.74 -5.94 -17.05
C ILE A 53 5.36 -5.39 -15.68
N ARG A 54 6.10 -5.78 -14.65
CA ARG A 54 5.90 -5.32 -13.28
C ARG A 54 6.10 -3.80 -13.14
N SER A 55 7.17 -3.24 -13.72
CA SER A 55 7.43 -1.80 -13.70
C SER A 55 6.32 -1.00 -14.40
N ALA A 56 5.83 -1.48 -15.54
CA ALA A 56 4.71 -0.87 -16.25
C ALA A 56 3.41 -0.93 -15.43
N TRP A 57 3.13 -2.10 -14.84
CA TRP A 57 1.98 -2.28 -13.96
C TRP A 57 2.06 -1.36 -12.74
N PHE A 58 3.21 -1.30 -12.06
CA PHE A 58 3.44 -0.41 -10.91
C PHE A 58 3.19 1.06 -11.25
N THR A 59 3.65 1.53 -12.41
CA THR A 59 3.38 2.88 -12.88
C THR A 59 1.89 3.13 -13.06
N MET A 60 1.19 2.22 -13.73
CA MET A 60 -0.26 2.34 -13.96
C MET A 60 -1.09 2.22 -12.67
N ALA A 61 -0.62 1.45 -11.68
CA ALA A 61 -1.25 1.34 -10.38
C ALA A 61 -1.28 2.67 -9.59
N HIS A 62 -0.38 3.60 -9.91
CA HIS A 62 -0.35 4.94 -9.33
C HIS A 62 -1.18 5.99 -10.12
N LEU A 63 -1.87 5.57 -11.17
CA LEU A 63 -2.70 6.43 -12.01
C LEU A 63 -4.12 5.90 -12.02
N ILE A 64 -5.07 6.69 -11.47
CA ILE A 64 -6.50 6.37 -11.51
C ILE A 64 -7.10 7.16 -12.66
N LEU A 65 -7.42 6.47 -13.75
CA LEU A 65 -7.80 7.08 -15.03
C LEU A 65 -9.20 6.64 -15.45
N GLU A 66 -9.95 7.57 -16.03
CA GLU A 66 -11.22 7.27 -16.68
C GLU A 66 -10.97 6.64 -18.06
N GLN A 67 -11.96 5.94 -18.58
CA GLN A 67 -11.92 5.40 -19.94
C GLN A 67 -11.60 6.52 -20.96
N ASP A 68 -10.92 6.19 -22.06
CA ASP A 68 -10.48 7.11 -23.12
C ASP A 68 -9.47 8.19 -22.68
N SER A 69 -8.86 8.05 -21.50
CA SER A 69 -7.78 8.93 -21.04
C SER A 69 -6.54 8.82 -21.94
N LYS A 70 -5.77 9.93 -22.01
CA LYS A 70 -4.50 10.01 -22.76
C LYS A 70 -3.33 10.10 -21.81
N VAL A 71 -2.36 9.19 -21.97
CA VAL A 71 -1.14 9.11 -21.18
C VAL A 71 0.06 9.47 -22.04
N LEU A 72 0.90 10.39 -21.57
CA LEU A 72 2.17 10.76 -22.16
C LEU A 72 3.32 10.17 -21.35
N ASP A 73 4.16 9.33 -21.97
CA ASP A 73 5.37 8.76 -21.36
C ASP A 73 6.59 9.58 -21.85
N VAL A 74 7.23 10.30 -20.93
CA VAL A 74 8.33 11.24 -21.23
C VAL A 74 9.65 10.52 -21.15
N LYS A 75 10.51 10.67 -22.20
CA LYS A 75 11.76 9.93 -22.36
C LYS A 75 11.51 8.41 -22.32
N CYS A 76 10.62 7.94 -23.19
CA CYS A 76 10.18 6.54 -23.22
C CYS A 76 11.28 5.55 -23.66
N GLY A 77 12.45 6.04 -24.06
CA GLY A 77 13.59 5.23 -24.49
C GLY A 77 13.23 4.30 -25.65
N THR A 78 13.44 2.99 -25.46
CA THR A 78 13.11 1.98 -26.48
C THR A 78 11.60 1.72 -26.63
N GLY A 79 10.74 2.39 -25.89
CA GLY A 79 9.28 2.27 -25.95
C GLY A 79 8.69 0.99 -25.35
N ILE A 80 9.50 0.05 -24.86
CA ILE A 80 9.02 -1.25 -24.36
C ILE A 80 8.08 -1.10 -23.16
N LYS A 81 8.38 -0.21 -22.20
CA LYS A 81 7.55 0.04 -21.04
C LYS A 81 6.22 0.68 -21.45
N THR A 82 6.25 1.67 -22.34
CA THR A 82 5.05 2.31 -22.91
C THR A 82 4.17 1.30 -23.62
N TYR A 83 4.78 0.40 -24.42
CA TYR A 83 4.05 -0.70 -25.07
C TYR A 83 3.34 -1.62 -24.06
N VAL A 84 4.03 -2.00 -22.97
CA VAL A 84 3.43 -2.85 -21.93
C VAL A 84 2.29 -2.12 -21.23
N MET A 85 2.45 -0.84 -20.89
CA MET A 85 1.37 -0.03 -20.31
C MET A 85 0.15 0.01 -21.25
N ALA A 86 0.35 0.21 -22.55
CA ALA A 86 -0.71 0.23 -23.55
C ALA A 86 -1.38 -1.15 -23.74
N ALA A 87 -0.58 -2.23 -23.72
CA ALA A 87 -1.09 -3.58 -23.87
C ALA A 87 -1.94 -4.06 -22.66
N LEU A 88 -1.60 -3.58 -21.46
CA LEU A 88 -2.34 -3.86 -20.22
C LEU A 88 -3.63 -3.01 -20.10
N ASN A 89 -3.70 -1.86 -20.77
CA ASN A 89 -4.81 -0.91 -20.65
C ASN A 89 -5.32 -0.51 -22.04
N PRO A 90 -6.02 -1.40 -22.76
CA PRO A 90 -6.44 -1.17 -24.16
C PRO A 90 -7.44 -0.01 -24.33
N GLU A 91 -8.14 0.39 -23.27
CA GLU A 91 -9.10 1.50 -23.24
C GLU A 91 -8.44 2.87 -23.01
N ILE A 92 -7.13 2.92 -22.79
CA ILE A 92 -6.35 4.15 -22.56
C ILE A 92 -5.41 4.36 -23.74
N SER A 93 -5.28 5.59 -24.22
CA SER A 93 -4.36 5.96 -25.30
C SER A 93 -2.99 6.37 -24.76
N PHE A 94 -1.92 5.87 -25.36
CA PHE A 94 -0.55 6.13 -24.94
C PHE A 94 0.26 6.81 -26.03
N LEU A 95 1.01 7.84 -25.65
CA LEU A 95 1.98 8.54 -26.47
C LEU A 95 3.34 8.47 -25.79
N GLY A 96 4.32 7.80 -26.41
CA GLY A 96 5.70 7.80 -25.97
C GLY A 96 6.50 8.86 -26.70
N ILE A 97 7.29 9.68 -25.99
CA ILE A 97 8.19 10.65 -26.59
C ILE A 97 9.62 10.43 -26.12
N ASP A 98 10.57 10.57 -27.06
CA ASP A 98 12.01 10.54 -26.78
C ASP A 98 12.75 11.38 -27.85
N SER A 99 13.81 12.06 -27.45
CA SER A 99 14.62 12.86 -28.36
C SER A 99 15.50 12.02 -29.31
N ASP A 100 15.75 10.75 -28.94
CA ASP A 100 16.54 9.83 -29.77
C ASP A 100 15.70 9.27 -30.93
N LEU A 101 15.88 9.85 -32.14
CA LEU A 101 15.18 9.44 -33.35
C LEU A 101 15.34 7.95 -33.67
N LYS A 102 16.51 7.36 -33.41
CA LYS A 102 16.76 5.94 -33.71
C LYS A 102 15.93 5.03 -32.80
N LYS A 103 15.92 5.32 -31.51
CA LYS A 103 15.09 4.57 -30.55
C LYS A 103 13.60 4.63 -30.90
N ILE A 104 13.11 5.81 -31.30
CA ILE A 104 11.70 5.99 -31.69
C ILE A 104 11.37 5.27 -33.02
N GLU A 105 12.27 5.30 -34.01
CA GLU A 105 12.05 4.55 -35.26
C GLU A 105 12.01 3.02 -35.00
N GLU A 106 12.85 2.52 -34.12
CA GLU A 106 12.83 1.12 -33.71
C GLU A 106 11.55 0.78 -32.94
N ALA A 107 11.14 1.65 -32.00
CA ALA A 107 9.91 1.49 -31.24
C ALA A 107 8.68 1.41 -32.14
N LYS A 108 8.55 2.33 -33.12
CA LYS A 108 7.45 2.33 -34.11
C LYS A 108 7.38 1.06 -34.95
N LYS A 109 8.53 0.48 -35.28
CA LYS A 109 8.58 -0.77 -36.05
C LYS A 109 8.23 -2.00 -35.20
N LYS A 110 8.63 -2.00 -33.94
CA LYS A 110 8.56 -3.16 -33.06
C LYS A 110 7.26 -3.23 -32.26
N TYR A 111 6.73 -2.10 -31.83
CA TYR A 111 5.62 -2.03 -30.89
C TYR A 111 4.39 -1.36 -31.55
N ILE A 112 3.45 -2.20 -32.03
CA ILE A 112 2.28 -1.75 -32.77
C ILE A 112 1.03 -2.15 -32.00
N LEU A 113 0.28 -1.14 -31.49
CA LEU A 113 -1.03 -1.31 -30.87
C LEU A 113 -1.96 -0.17 -31.35
N PRO A 114 -3.28 -0.37 -31.42
CA PRO A 114 -4.22 0.65 -31.87
C PRO A 114 -4.30 1.86 -30.92
N ASN A 115 -3.90 1.69 -29.66
CA ASN A 115 -3.91 2.72 -28.62
C ASN A 115 -2.51 3.24 -28.27
N LEU A 116 -1.50 3.04 -29.16
CA LEU A 116 -0.11 3.41 -28.88
C LEU A 116 0.50 4.19 -30.06
N GLU A 117 1.10 5.32 -29.75
CA GLU A 117 1.85 6.14 -30.70
C GLU A 117 3.21 6.54 -30.11
N PHE A 118 4.23 6.73 -30.99
CA PHE A 118 5.55 7.24 -30.62
C PHE A 118 5.93 8.44 -31.45
N ILE A 119 6.51 9.48 -30.84
CA ILE A 119 6.97 10.70 -31.51
C ILE A 119 8.41 10.99 -31.10
N ALA A 120 9.28 11.25 -32.08
CA ALA A 120 10.62 11.76 -31.82
C ALA A 120 10.55 13.26 -31.54
N GLY A 121 11.05 13.68 -30.38
CA GLY A 121 11.07 15.09 -30.00
C GLY A 121 11.27 15.29 -28.50
N ASP A 122 11.48 16.55 -28.13
CA ASP A 122 11.63 16.97 -26.73
C ASP A 122 10.29 17.49 -26.18
N ILE A 123 10.07 17.34 -24.88
CA ILE A 123 8.88 17.84 -24.20
C ILE A 123 8.68 19.36 -24.36
N GLN A 124 9.76 20.10 -24.59
CA GLN A 124 9.72 21.56 -24.83
C GLN A 124 9.14 21.91 -26.19
N GLU A 125 9.07 21.00 -27.14
CA GLU A 125 8.50 21.23 -28.46
C GLU A 125 6.97 21.28 -28.41
N ASN A 126 6.36 22.00 -29.36
CA ASN A 126 4.92 22.26 -29.35
C ASN A 126 4.10 21.22 -30.15
N PHE A 127 4.47 19.94 -30.11
CA PHE A 127 3.71 18.89 -30.78
C PHE A 127 2.54 18.33 -29.95
N VAL A 128 2.53 18.58 -28.64
CA VAL A 128 1.40 18.24 -27.75
C VAL A 128 0.68 19.52 -27.31
N PRO A 129 -0.65 19.65 -27.56
CA PRO A 129 -1.40 20.82 -27.12
C PRO A 129 -1.45 20.97 -25.60
N LYS A 130 -1.51 22.20 -25.11
CA LYS A 130 -1.77 22.47 -23.68
C LYS A 130 -3.16 21.93 -23.28
N ASP A 131 -3.29 21.51 -22.02
CA ASP A 131 -4.52 21.00 -21.42
C ASP A 131 -5.17 19.83 -22.22
N SER A 132 -4.33 18.95 -22.81
CA SER A 132 -4.81 17.83 -23.64
C SER A 132 -4.51 16.44 -23.10
N ILE A 133 -3.67 16.32 -22.08
CA ILE A 133 -3.17 15.06 -21.53
C ILE A 133 -3.82 14.80 -20.15
N ASP A 134 -4.29 13.57 -19.93
CA ASP A 134 -4.92 13.17 -18.67
C ASP A 134 -3.87 12.71 -17.64
N ALA A 135 -2.79 12.05 -18.11
CA ALA A 135 -1.68 11.70 -17.24
C ALA A 135 -0.33 11.78 -17.95
N ILE A 136 0.71 12.17 -17.20
CA ILE A 136 2.09 12.17 -17.65
C ILE A 136 2.93 11.26 -16.76
N VAL A 137 3.80 10.48 -17.37
CA VAL A 137 4.70 9.54 -16.70
C VAL A 137 6.15 9.98 -16.88
N ASN A 138 6.85 10.12 -15.76
CA ASN A 138 8.29 10.22 -15.69
C ASN A 138 8.85 9.02 -14.92
N SER A 139 9.46 8.08 -15.61
CA SER A 139 10.10 6.91 -15.00
C SER A 139 11.59 6.98 -15.19
N PHE A 140 12.29 7.41 -14.14
CA PHE A 140 13.76 7.56 -14.14
C PHE A 140 14.28 8.47 -15.25
N SER A 141 13.52 9.49 -15.64
CA SER A 141 13.84 10.38 -16.76
C SER A 141 14.38 11.75 -16.31
N LEU A 142 14.07 12.19 -15.11
CA LEU A 142 14.45 13.52 -14.64
C LEU A 142 15.93 13.60 -14.28
N HIS A 143 16.51 12.57 -13.64
CA HIS A 143 17.95 12.54 -13.36
C HIS A 143 18.79 12.46 -14.64
N GLU A 144 18.27 11.84 -15.71
CA GLU A 144 18.91 11.88 -17.02
C GLU A 144 18.86 13.29 -17.62
N THR A 145 17.68 13.94 -17.57
CA THR A 145 17.54 15.34 -18.01
C THR A 145 18.48 16.28 -17.24
N TYR A 146 18.62 16.09 -15.92
CA TYR A 146 19.56 16.83 -15.09
C TYR A 146 21.01 16.64 -15.56
N SER A 147 21.43 15.39 -15.71
CA SER A 147 22.81 15.04 -16.07
C SER A 147 23.19 15.49 -17.49
N GLU A 148 22.30 15.33 -18.48
CA GLU A 148 22.50 15.77 -19.88
C GLU A 148 22.61 17.30 -20.00
N ASN A 149 21.90 18.05 -19.15
CA ASN A 149 21.92 19.51 -19.14
C ASN A 149 22.93 20.11 -18.15
N LYS A 150 24.10 19.49 -18.03
CA LYS A 150 25.22 19.97 -17.19
C LYS A 150 24.83 20.17 -15.72
N ALA A 151 24.01 19.28 -15.17
CA ALA A 151 23.50 19.35 -13.81
C ALA A 151 22.70 20.64 -13.52
N SER A 152 21.89 21.04 -14.46
CA SER A 152 21.09 22.27 -14.36
C SER A 152 19.75 21.98 -13.66
N VAL A 153 19.57 22.52 -12.46
CA VAL A 153 18.29 22.54 -11.75
C VAL A 153 17.20 23.26 -12.57
N LYS A 154 17.57 24.32 -13.26
CA LYS A 154 16.66 25.10 -14.10
C LYS A 154 16.04 24.27 -15.21
N SER A 155 16.81 23.38 -15.83
CA SER A 155 16.28 22.50 -16.89
C SER A 155 15.20 21.55 -16.38
N ILE A 156 15.33 21.10 -15.13
CA ILE A 156 14.30 20.26 -14.50
C ILE A 156 13.03 21.05 -14.21
N GLU A 157 13.17 22.25 -13.65
CA GLU A 157 12.02 23.13 -13.36
C GLU A 157 11.28 23.50 -14.66
N GLU A 158 11.99 23.83 -15.73
CA GLU A 158 11.40 24.13 -17.05
C GLU A 158 10.68 22.89 -17.62
N SER A 159 11.28 21.70 -17.53
CA SER A 159 10.67 20.45 -17.97
C SER A 159 9.38 20.14 -17.19
N LEU A 160 9.42 20.21 -15.86
CA LEU A 160 8.25 19.96 -15.01
C LEU A 160 7.15 20.98 -15.25
N MET A 161 7.48 22.27 -15.40
CA MET A 161 6.53 23.31 -15.71
C MET A 161 5.83 23.05 -17.04
N ARG A 162 6.61 22.69 -18.08
CA ARG A 162 6.06 22.37 -19.40
C ARG A 162 5.13 21.17 -19.36
N GLN A 163 5.51 20.09 -18.68
CA GLN A 163 4.66 18.92 -18.49
C GLN A 163 3.36 19.31 -17.80
N PHE A 164 3.44 20.12 -16.77
CA PHE A 164 2.27 20.56 -16.04
C PHE A 164 1.31 21.42 -16.89
N GLU A 165 1.82 22.21 -17.85
CA GLU A 165 1.01 22.92 -18.83
C GLU A 165 0.20 21.99 -19.76
N LEU A 166 0.78 20.83 -20.14
CA LEU A 166 0.15 19.86 -21.03
C LEU A 166 -1.02 19.12 -20.36
N LEU A 167 -0.98 18.98 -19.03
CA LEU A 167 -2.03 18.30 -18.28
C LEU A 167 -3.35 19.04 -18.33
N LYS A 168 -4.43 18.30 -18.53
CA LYS A 168 -5.80 18.77 -18.28
C LYS A 168 -5.97 19.12 -16.80
N LYS A 169 -6.95 19.94 -16.50
CA LYS A 169 -7.41 20.15 -15.14
C LYS A 169 -7.91 18.83 -14.54
N GLY A 170 -7.41 18.45 -13.38
CA GLY A 170 -7.64 17.14 -12.75
C GLY A 170 -6.68 16.05 -13.24
N GLY A 171 -5.87 16.32 -14.27
CA GLY A 171 -4.87 15.39 -14.77
C GLY A 171 -3.73 15.16 -13.79
N SER A 172 -3.08 14.00 -13.89
CA SER A 172 -2.05 13.53 -12.96
C SER A 172 -0.66 13.50 -13.58
N LEU A 173 0.35 13.84 -12.78
CA LEU A 173 1.76 13.65 -13.11
C LEU A 173 2.33 12.60 -12.16
N PHE A 174 2.84 11.52 -12.71
CA PHE A 174 3.56 10.47 -12.00
C PHE A 174 5.07 10.68 -12.20
N ILE A 175 5.81 10.72 -11.10
CA ILE A 175 7.27 10.76 -11.09
C ILE A 175 7.77 9.59 -10.26
N GLN A 176 8.63 8.77 -10.84
CA GLN A 176 9.44 7.78 -10.15
C GLN A 176 10.89 8.08 -10.45
N ASP A 177 11.62 8.62 -9.49
CA ASP A 177 13.04 8.98 -9.65
C ASP A 177 13.76 8.94 -8.30
N HIS A 178 15.04 9.27 -8.30
CA HIS A 178 15.86 9.28 -7.09
C HIS A 178 15.81 10.64 -6.41
N THR A 179 15.77 10.64 -5.08
CA THR A 179 15.82 11.87 -4.27
C THR A 179 17.09 11.95 -3.45
N LEU A 180 17.56 13.17 -3.19
CA LEU A 180 18.66 13.39 -2.27
C LEU A 180 18.27 12.95 -0.85
N PRO A 181 19.09 12.10 -0.20
CA PRO A 181 18.86 11.72 1.18
C PRO A 181 19.03 12.94 2.11
N THR A 182 18.17 13.02 3.10
CA THR A 182 18.17 14.12 4.09
C THR A 182 18.30 13.63 5.53
N ASP A 183 18.31 12.33 5.72
CA ASP A 183 18.34 11.65 7.01
C ASP A 183 19.76 11.57 7.58
N HIS A 184 20.79 11.43 6.75
CA HIS A 184 22.18 11.33 7.13
C HIS A 184 23.07 12.15 6.17
N GLU A 185 24.09 12.79 6.69
CA GLU A 185 25.11 13.46 5.88
C GLU A 185 26.13 12.44 5.34
N TYR A 186 26.59 11.53 6.21
CA TYR A 186 27.51 10.45 5.90
C TYR A 186 26.91 9.10 6.25
N LEU A 187 27.33 8.08 5.52
CA LEU A 187 27.04 6.66 5.81
C LEU A 187 28.34 5.88 5.86
N LEU A 188 28.28 4.74 6.54
CA LEU A 188 29.30 3.74 6.49
C LEU A 188 28.84 2.61 5.57
N ILE A 189 29.65 2.28 4.57
CA ILE A 189 29.40 1.15 3.66
C ILE A 189 30.44 0.06 3.91
N GLU A 190 29.95 -1.16 4.23
CA GLU A 190 30.80 -2.33 4.43
C GLU A 190 30.61 -3.30 3.27
N ILE A 191 31.73 -3.65 2.64
CA ILE A 191 31.77 -4.49 1.43
C ILE A 191 32.68 -5.71 1.71
N PRO A 192 32.23 -6.94 1.40
CA PRO A 192 33.09 -8.13 1.47
C PRO A 192 34.27 -8.03 0.50
N GLU A 193 35.44 -8.43 0.99
CA GLU A 193 36.64 -8.56 0.16
C GLU A 193 37.48 -9.74 0.66
N GLU A 194 37.64 -10.75 -0.17
CA GLU A 194 38.43 -11.95 0.20
C GLU A 194 39.94 -11.69 0.12
N ILE A 195 40.36 -10.95 -0.88
CA ILE A 195 41.76 -10.59 -1.14
C ILE A 195 41.87 -9.08 -1.19
N ARG A 196 42.54 -8.48 -0.19
CA ARG A 196 42.71 -7.04 -0.11
C ARG A 196 43.52 -6.51 -1.30
N SER A 197 42.87 -5.64 -2.09
CA SER A 197 43.54 -4.90 -3.17
C SER A 197 44.14 -3.60 -2.65
N GLU A 198 45.32 -3.25 -3.14
CA GLU A 198 45.94 -1.95 -2.93
C GLU A 198 45.61 -1.03 -4.12
N GLY A 199 44.54 -0.18 -3.93
CA GLY A 199 44.12 0.75 -4.98
C GLY A 199 43.26 0.09 -6.06
N VAL A 200 43.14 0.75 -7.21
CA VAL A 200 42.38 0.25 -8.37
C VAL A 200 43.36 -0.42 -9.34
N PRO A 201 43.27 -1.73 -9.54
CA PRO A 201 44.12 -2.44 -10.50
C PRO A 201 43.75 -2.09 -11.95
N ASP A 202 44.71 -2.21 -12.85
CA ASP A 202 44.52 -2.05 -14.31
C ASP A 202 43.84 -3.31 -14.88
N LYS A 203 42.52 -3.40 -14.68
CA LYS A 203 41.63 -4.47 -15.13
C LYS A 203 40.40 -3.90 -15.81
N PRO A 204 39.73 -4.68 -16.67
CA PRO A 204 38.41 -4.32 -17.19
C PRO A 204 37.40 -4.07 -16.04
N ILE A 205 36.47 -3.13 -16.22
CA ILE A 205 35.44 -2.80 -15.24
C ILE A 205 34.61 -4.04 -14.80
N SER A 206 34.37 -4.96 -15.72
CA SER A 206 33.66 -6.21 -15.47
C SER A 206 34.37 -7.14 -14.47
N GLU A 207 35.70 -7.02 -14.31
CA GLU A 207 36.52 -7.87 -13.43
C GLU A 207 36.89 -7.21 -12.11
N LEU A 208 36.53 -5.93 -11.90
CA LEU A 208 36.77 -5.23 -10.64
C LEU A 208 35.89 -5.82 -9.53
N SER A 209 36.43 -5.95 -8.34
CA SER A 209 35.60 -6.19 -7.14
C SER A 209 34.72 -4.98 -6.84
N ASP A 210 33.68 -5.15 -6.00
CA ASP A 210 32.83 -4.02 -5.58
C ASP A 210 33.62 -2.96 -4.79
N VAL A 211 34.69 -3.38 -4.08
CA VAL A 211 35.61 -2.45 -3.40
C VAL A 211 36.43 -1.64 -4.40
N GLU A 212 37.08 -2.31 -5.35
CA GLU A 212 37.86 -1.65 -6.41
C GLU A 212 37.00 -0.69 -7.22
N LEU A 213 35.74 -1.08 -7.48
CA LEU A 213 34.80 -0.25 -8.19
C LEU A 213 34.37 0.98 -7.37
N LEU A 214 34.22 0.85 -6.03
CA LEU A 214 33.93 1.99 -5.14
C LEU A 214 35.11 2.98 -5.11
N LEU A 215 36.33 2.49 -5.03
CA LEU A 215 37.54 3.31 -5.09
C LEU A 215 37.61 4.09 -6.42
N LEU A 216 37.42 3.40 -7.54
CA LEU A 216 37.35 4.02 -8.88
C LEU A 216 36.26 5.09 -8.97
N PHE A 217 35.04 4.75 -8.46
CA PHE A 217 33.91 5.67 -8.48
C PHE A 217 34.18 6.92 -7.63
N SER A 218 34.80 6.78 -6.48
CA SER A 218 35.14 7.92 -5.61
C SER A 218 36.08 8.92 -6.26
N GLU A 219 36.92 8.48 -7.18
CA GLU A 219 37.88 9.33 -7.91
C GLU A 219 37.30 9.92 -9.20
N GLN A 220 36.43 9.15 -9.89
CA GLN A 220 35.99 9.44 -11.25
C GLN A 220 34.55 9.93 -11.40
N ALA A 221 33.76 9.91 -10.34
CA ALA A 221 32.37 10.40 -10.43
C ALA A 221 32.33 11.85 -10.97
N ARG A 222 31.36 12.15 -11.85
CA ARG A 222 31.18 13.47 -12.48
C ARG A 222 32.40 13.97 -13.28
N PRO A 223 32.89 13.25 -14.30
CA PRO A 223 34.09 13.58 -15.03
C PRO A 223 33.88 14.76 -16.02
N ARG A 224 33.47 15.93 -15.54
CA ARG A 224 33.28 17.13 -16.36
C ARG A 224 34.59 17.91 -16.45
N GLU A 225 34.94 18.38 -17.65
CA GLU A 225 36.19 19.09 -17.87
C GLU A 225 36.34 20.40 -17.07
N GLU A 226 35.22 21.03 -16.71
CA GLU A 226 35.17 22.31 -15.99
C GLU A 226 34.92 22.11 -14.47
N ASP A 227 34.77 20.88 -13.98
CA ASP A 227 34.38 20.64 -12.61
C ASP A 227 35.59 20.43 -11.68
N GLN A 228 35.89 21.44 -10.85
CA GLN A 228 36.89 21.33 -9.78
C GLN A 228 36.51 20.28 -8.71
N TYR A 229 35.31 19.74 -8.76
CA TYR A 229 34.74 18.82 -7.77
C TYR A 229 34.52 17.41 -8.31
N ARG A 230 35.45 16.94 -9.17
CA ARG A 230 35.45 15.54 -9.62
C ARG A 230 35.61 14.61 -8.43
N GLY A 231 34.84 13.50 -8.42
CA GLY A 231 34.89 12.52 -7.34
C GLY A 231 34.12 12.95 -6.09
N PHE A 232 34.36 12.24 -5.01
CA PHE A 232 33.78 12.53 -3.69
C PHE A 232 34.68 12.00 -2.57
N TYR A 233 34.41 12.49 -1.33
CA TYR A 233 35.16 12.06 -0.15
C TYR A 233 34.90 10.59 0.15
N LEU A 234 35.97 9.82 0.34
CA LEU A 234 35.95 8.42 0.73
C LEU A 234 37.07 8.19 1.76
N GLU A 235 36.72 7.71 2.93
CA GLU A 235 37.64 7.38 4.02
C GLU A 235 37.50 5.91 4.40
N GLU A 236 38.59 5.17 4.34
CA GLU A 236 38.61 3.80 4.87
C GLU A 236 38.80 3.83 6.40
N ILE A 237 37.93 3.16 7.11
CA ILE A 237 37.99 3.02 8.57
C ILE A 237 38.13 1.54 8.96
N PRO A 238 38.55 1.21 10.19
CA PRO A 238 38.73 -0.18 10.61
C PRO A 238 37.49 -1.02 10.39
N ALA A 239 37.65 -2.13 9.67
CA ALA A 239 36.59 -3.08 9.38
C ALA A 239 36.02 -3.71 10.67
N ARG A 240 34.71 -3.94 10.70
CA ARG A 240 34.02 -4.58 11.84
C ARG A 240 34.01 -6.10 11.77
N PHE A 241 34.06 -6.62 10.55
CA PHE A 241 34.01 -8.04 10.28
C PHE A 241 35.24 -8.50 9.51
N PRO A 242 35.68 -9.73 9.72
CA PRO A 242 36.78 -10.28 8.94
C PRO A 242 36.42 -10.40 7.47
N ARG A 243 37.40 -10.20 6.59
CA ARG A 243 37.25 -10.23 5.13
C ARG A 243 36.22 -9.21 4.58
N THR A 244 36.17 -8.03 5.20
CA THR A 244 35.39 -6.88 4.73
C THR A 244 36.24 -5.63 4.77
N ARG A 245 35.85 -4.63 4.01
CA ARG A 245 36.36 -3.25 4.14
C ARG A 245 35.21 -2.32 4.45
N LEU A 246 35.46 -1.34 5.29
CA LEU A 246 34.48 -0.36 5.77
C LEU A 246 34.92 1.03 5.34
N PHE A 247 34.00 1.74 4.67
CA PHE A 247 34.26 3.08 4.17
C PHE A 247 33.21 4.06 4.67
N ARG A 248 33.69 5.28 5.01
CA ARG A 248 32.85 6.44 5.32
C ARG A 248 32.78 7.35 4.09
N LEU A 249 31.57 7.70 3.65
CA LEU A 249 31.34 8.54 2.48
C LEU A 249 30.00 9.29 2.61
N PRO A 250 29.77 10.38 1.83
CA PRO A 250 28.50 11.08 1.85
C PRO A 250 27.33 10.16 1.48
N ALA A 251 26.22 10.29 2.19
CA ALA A 251 25.05 9.42 2.06
C ALA A 251 24.51 9.33 0.63
N LYS A 252 24.54 10.43 -0.13
CA LYS A 252 24.21 10.45 -1.56
C LYS A 252 24.99 9.39 -2.33
N TRP A 253 26.32 9.41 -2.23
CA TRP A 253 27.19 8.55 -3.02
C TRP A 253 27.16 7.10 -2.57
N ALA A 254 26.93 6.85 -1.27
CA ALA A 254 26.71 5.50 -0.77
C ALA A 254 25.48 4.86 -1.42
N ARG A 255 24.35 5.57 -1.45
CA ARG A 255 23.11 5.11 -2.08
C ARG A 255 23.24 4.97 -3.59
N GLU A 256 23.85 5.96 -4.25
CA GLU A 256 24.06 5.92 -5.69
C GLU A 256 25.00 4.78 -6.11
N PHE A 257 26.03 4.47 -5.33
CA PHE A 257 26.89 3.33 -5.59
C PHE A 257 26.13 2.00 -5.56
N VAL A 258 25.30 1.77 -4.54
CA VAL A 258 24.46 0.56 -4.44
C VAL A 258 23.56 0.40 -5.67
N LEU A 259 23.02 1.48 -6.18
CA LEU A 259 22.08 1.45 -7.31
C LEU A 259 22.76 1.21 -8.67
N ARG A 260 24.04 1.65 -8.86
CA ARG A 260 24.73 1.57 -10.15
C ARG A 260 25.80 0.51 -10.29
N LYS A 261 26.38 -0.01 -9.18
CA LYS A 261 27.56 -0.87 -9.18
C LYS A 261 27.50 -2.10 -10.09
N ASP A 262 26.30 -2.60 -10.37
CA ASP A 262 26.11 -3.77 -11.25
C ASP A 262 25.84 -3.37 -12.71
N ASN A 263 25.79 -2.08 -13.06
CA ASN A 263 25.66 -1.61 -14.43
C ASN A 263 27.05 -1.39 -15.08
N ARG A 264 27.87 -2.44 -15.06
CA ARG A 264 29.28 -2.39 -15.43
C ARG A 264 29.52 -2.21 -16.92
N GLU A 265 28.62 -2.70 -17.76
CA GLU A 265 28.73 -2.56 -19.22
C GLU A 265 28.62 -1.11 -19.66
N ASN A 266 27.83 -0.29 -19.00
CA ASN A 266 27.61 1.12 -19.29
C ASN A 266 28.34 2.04 -18.29
N TRP A 267 29.35 1.54 -17.57
CA TRP A 267 29.98 2.24 -16.46
C TRP A 267 30.50 3.65 -16.85
N GLN A 268 31.06 3.82 -18.04
CA GLN A 268 31.55 5.13 -18.49
C GLN A 268 30.40 6.16 -18.59
N GLU A 269 29.24 5.77 -19.08
CA GLU A 269 28.04 6.63 -19.10
C GLU A 269 27.52 6.90 -17.69
N GLU A 270 27.56 5.88 -16.83
CA GLU A 270 27.10 5.97 -15.43
C GLU A 270 27.94 6.96 -14.61
N LEU A 271 29.22 7.14 -14.90
CA LEU A 271 30.05 8.12 -14.23
C LEU A 271 29.60 9.59 -14.46
N TYR A 272 28.97 9.88 -15.60
CA TYR A 272 28.41 11.20 -15.88
C TYR A 272 27.04 11.46 -15.29
N LYS A 273 26.33 10.43 -14.84
CA LYS A 273 24.98 10.56 -14.27
C LYS A 273 25.04 10.88 -12.80
N GLU A 274 24.27 11.85 -12.37
CA GLU A 274 23.89 12.06 -10.97
C GLU A 274 22.43 11.65 -10.79
N TYR A 275 22.18 10.62 -9.98
CA TYR A 275 20.84 10.11 -9.77
C TYR A 275 20.03 11.01 -8.85
N SER A 276 20.64 11.48 -7.78
CA SER A 276 19.99 12.27 -6.74
C SER A 276 20.39 13.74 -6.87
N PHE A 277 19.47 14.61 -7.23
CA PHE A 277 19.71 16.04 -7.45
C PHE A 277 18.76 16.94 -6.65
N PHE A 278 17.51 16.53 -6.43
CA PHE A 278 16.52 17.19 -5.60
C PHE A 278 16.19 16.37 -4.36
N THR A 279 15.96 17.05 -3.25
CA THR A 279 15.25 16.45 -2.11
C THR A 279 13.76 16.29 -2.45
N LEU A 280 13.05 15.43 -1.71
CA LEU A 280 11.59 15.35 -1.84
C LEU A 280 10.92 16.71 -1.60
N HIS A 281 11.50 17.51 -0.68
CA HIS A 281 11.03 18.88 -0.41
C HIS A 281 11.18 19.80 -1.63
N ASP A 282 12.31 19.74 -2.34
CA ASP A 282 12.53 20.54 -3.55
C ASP A 282 11.56 20.18 -4.65
N PHE A 283 11.35 18.87 -4.93
CA PHE A 283 10.32 18.42 -5.87
C PHE A 283 8.93 18.96 -5.52
N THR A 284 8.52 18.78 -4.28
CA THR A 284 7.18 19.19 -3.84
C THR A 284 7.01 20.72 -3.85
N ARG A 285 8.05 21.46 -3.51
CA ARG A 285 8.06 22.93 -3.58
C ARG A 285 7.90 23.44 -5.01
N SER A 286 8.71 22.92 -5.95
CA SER A 286 8.64 23.30 -7.37
C SER A 286 7.25 22.98 -7.95
N LEU A 287 6.74 21.77 -7.72
CA LEU A 287 5.45 21.35 -8.22
C LEU A 287 4.29 22.21 -7.65
N LYS A 288 4.31 22.51 -6.36
CA LYS A 288 3.34 23.41 -5.73
C LYS A 288 3.37 24.80 -6.33
N SER A 289 4.55 25.33 -6.72
CA SER A 289 4.66 26.65 -7.34
C SER A 289 3.94 26.73 -8.70
N TYR A 290 3.74 25.59 -9.39
CA TYR A 290 2.99 25.49 -10.64
C TYR A 290 1.47 25.29 -10.42
N GLY A 291 1.00 25.21 -9.16
CA GLY A 291 -0.39 24.97 -8.81
C GLY A 291 -0.76 23.49 -8.66
N ALA A 292 0.23 22.61 -8.51
CA ALA A 292 0.01 21.20 -8.28
C ALA A 292 -0.47 20.91 -6.86
N ARG A 293 -1.43 19.99 -6.71
CA ARG A 293 -1.71 19.30 -5.46
C ARG A 293 -0.83 18.07 -5.38
N ILE A 294 0.02 17.97 -4.36
CA ILE A 294 0.75 16.74 -4.10
C ILE A 294 -0.25 15.70 -3.60
N TYR A 295 -0.59 14.76 -4.46
CA TYR A 295 -1.60 13.75 -4.15
C TYR A 295 -1.03 12.64 -3.26
N TYR A 296 0.19 12.18 -3.60
CA TYR A 296 0.87 11.10 -2.89
C TYR A 296 2.39 11.22 -3.03
N THR A 297 3.12 10.89 -1.96
CA THR A 297 4.56 10.64 -2.03
C THR A 297 4.93 9.41 -1.20
N ALA A 298 5.85 8.61 -1.71
CA ALA A 298 6.36 7.44 -1.01
C ALA A 298 7.78 7.10 -1.42
N PRO A 299 8.66 6.71 -0.49
CA PRO A 299 9.85 5.95 -0.84
C PRO A 299 9.45 4.56 -1.36
N HIS A 300 10.24 4.04 -2.29
CA HIS A 300 9.99 2.74 -2.88
C HIS A 300 11.23 1.85 -2.78
N TRP A 301 11.01 0.60 -2.39
CA TRP A 301 12.03 -0.43 -2.26
C TRP A 301 11.76 -1.56 -3.25
N ASP A 302 12.36 -1.51 -4.43
CA ASP A 302 12.26 -2.61 -5.40
C ASP A 302 13.00 -3.85 -4.87
N GLN A 303 12.24 -4.87 -4.52
CA GLN A 303 12.76 -6.10 -3.90
C GLN A 303 13.73 -6.86 -4.82
N ASN A 304 13.60 -6.73 -6.15
CA ASN A 304 14.53 -7.35 -7.08
C ASN A 304 15.88 -6.64 -7.07
N ILE A 305 15.88 -5.30 -7.03
CA ILE A 305 17.10 -4.50 -6.91
C ILE A 305 17.78 -4.82 -5.58
N ILE A 306 17.04 -4.83 -4.47
CA ILE A 306 17.56 -5.10 -3.14
C ILE A 306 18.18 -6.50 -3.08
N ARG A 307 17.48 -7.53 -3.54
CA ARG A 307 18.02 -8.90 -3.55
C ARG A 307 19.27 -9.05 -4.40
N LYS A 308 19.30 -8.42 -5.58
CA LYS A 308 20.41 -8.56 -6.52
C LYS A 308 21.62 -7.72 -6.15
N ARG A 309 21.42 -6.50 -5.64
CA ARG A 309 22.48 -5.52 -5.48
C ARG A 309 22.91 -5.26 -4.05
N PHE A 310 22.04 -5.52 -3.07
CA PHE A 310 22.27 -5.17 -1.67
C PHE A 310 22.43 -6.38 -0.75
N ASN A 311 21.43 -7.29 -0.72
CA ASN A 311 21.41 -8.41 0.22
C ASN A 311 22.64 -9.31 0.07
N ASN A 312 23.32 -9.57 1.20
CA ASN A 312 24.55 -10.35 1.31
C ASN A 312 25.77 -9.80 0.52
N LYS A 313 25.67 -8.59 -0.05
CA LYS A 313 26.76 -7.96 -0.80
C LYS A 313 27.26 -6.70 -0.12
N ILE A 314 26.38 -5.92 0.51
CA ILE A 314 26.69 -4.66 1.14
C ILE A 314 25.93 -4.55 2.45
N ARG A 315 26.56 -3.90 3.43
CA ARG A 315 25.89 -3.43 4.66
C ARG A 315 26.05 -1.92 4.76
N LEU A 316 25.01 -1.27 5.22
CA LEU A 316 25.00 0.17 5.50
C LEU A 316 24.82 0.40 7.00
N PHE A 317 25.50 1.44 7.48
CA PHE A 317 25.36 1.93 8.85
C PHE A 317 25.29 3.46 8.82
N ASP A 318 24.67 4.05 9.84
CA ASP A 318 24.79 5.48 10.08
C ASP A 318 26.23 5.83 10.55
N ASP A 319 26.52 7.13 10.72
CA ASP A 319 27.85 7.59 11.12
C ASP A 319 28.21 7.19 12.57
N GLU A 320 27.21 6.88 13.40
CA GLU A 320 27.38 6.30 14.75
C GLU A 320 27.61 4.80 14.71
N GLY A 321 27.37 4.17 13.57
CA GLY A 321 27.57 2.74 13.35
C GLY A 321 26.36 1.86 13.64
N ASN A 322 25.19 2.42 13.78
CA ASN A 322 23.96 1.64 13.87
C ASN A 322 23.61 1.05 12.50
N PRO A 323 23.20 -0.23 12.43
CA PRO A 323 22.86 -0.85 11.15
C PRO A 323 21.61 -0.22 10.53
N LEU A 324 21.72 0.11 9.25
CA LEU A 324 20.62 0.53 8.40
C LEU A 324 20.18 -0.64 7.52
N GLY A 325 18.92 -0.61 7.10
CA GLY A 325 18.38 -1.53 6.10
C GLY A 325 18.83 -1.20 4.67
N ALA A 326 18.21 -1.84 3.69
CA ALA A 326 18.41 -1.50 2.31
C ALA A 326 17.96 -0.06 2.03
N PRO A 327 18.72 0.72 1.24
CA PRO A 327 18.31 2.06 0.87
C PRO A 327 17.07 2.01 -0.04
N GLU A 328 16.30 3.09 -0.04
CA GLU A 328 15.25 3.26 -1.03
C GLU A 328 15.84 3.23 -2.45
N THR A 329 15.17 2.53 -3.35
CA THR A 329 15.60 2.38 -4.74
C THR A 329 15.07 3.49 -5.63
N SER A 330 14.01 4.15 -5.22
CA SER A 330 13.42 5.33 -5.87
C SER A 330 12.41 5.99 -4.94
N THR A 331 11.96 7.18 -5.33
CA THR A 331 10.84 7.88 -4.70
C THR A 331 9.72 8.02 -5.72
N VAL A 332 8.49 7.76 -5.29
CA VAL A 332 7.28 7.98 -6.09
C VAL A 332 6.62 9.29 -5.65
N ILE A 333 6.29 10.14 -6.62
CA ILE A 333 5.55 11.39 -6.42
C ILE A 333 4.39 11.42 -7.40
N VAL A 334 3.17 11.49 -6.91
CA VAL A 334 1.97 11.65 -7.72
C VAL A 334 1.35 12.99 -7.40
N VAL A 335 1.13 13.80 -8.42
CA VAL A 335 0.51 15.12 -8.28
C VAL A 335 -0.67 15.28 -9.22
N GLN A 336 -1.59 16.19 -8.88
CA GLN A 336 -2.75 16.53 -9.71
C GLN A 336 -2.76 18.01 -10.04
N LYS A 337 -3.11 18.33 -11.28
CA LYS A 337 -3.39 19.70 -11.71
C LYS A 337 -4.79 20.10 -11.26
N GLN A 338 -4.86 20.98 -10.29
CA GLN A 338 -6.13 21.45 -9.73
C GLN A 338 -6.47 22.87 -10.23
N ALA A 339 -7.75 23.23 -10.18
CA ALA A 339 -8.18 24.60 -10.44
C ALA A 339 -7.63 25.56 -9.37
N SER A 340 -7.38 25.06 -8.18
CA SER A 340 -6.69 25.76 -7.10
C SER A 340 -5.74 24.79 -6.41
N SER A 341 -4.55 25.26 -6.04
CA SER A 341 -3.52 24.48 -5.33
C SER A 341 -3.86 24.20 -3.87
N LYS A 342 -5.16 24.18 -3.53
CA LYS A 342 -5.62 23.96 -2.16
C LYS A 342 -5.18 22.60 -1.64
N SER A 343 -4.33 22.61 -0.65
CA SER A 343 -3.94 21.43 0.13
C SER A 343 -4.39 21.60 1.57
N LEU A 344 -4.83 20.49 2.18
CA LEU A 344 -5.16 20.48 3.60
C LEU A 344 -3.88 20.29 4.40
N THR A 345 -3.37 21.38 4.99
CA THR A 345 -2.16 21.38 5.80
C THR A 345 -2.52 21.41 7.27
N LEU A 346 -1.95 20.49 8.05
CA LEU A 346 -2.09 20.47 9.51
C LEU A 346 -1.36 21.67 10.11
N GLN A 347 -2.10 22.54 10.82
CA GLN A 347 -1.54 23.71 11.50
C GLN A 347 -1.32 23.46 13.00
N GLU A 348 -2.31 22.90 13.67
CA GLU A 348 -2.32 22.76 15.11
C GLU A 348 -3.02 21.47 15.54
N ARG A 349 -2.56 20.90 16.65
CA ARG A 349 -3.27 19.89 17.42
C ARG A 349 -3.50 20.39 18.83
N ARG A 350 -4.72 20.26 19.31
CA ARG A 350 -5.10 20.67 20.66
C ARG A 350 -6.15 19.73 21.24
N PRO A 351 -6.34 19.67 22.55
CA PRO A 351 -7.50 19.01 23.13
C PRO A 351 -8.79 19.60 22.55
N SER A 352 -9.76 18.73 22.22
CA SER A 352 -11.04 19.20 21.69
C SER A 352 -11.82 19.96 22.77
N LYS A 353 -12.42 21.09 22.39
CA LYS A 353 -13.25 21.89 23.27
C LYS A 353 -14.72 21.48 23.25
N ASN A 354 -15.17 20.86 22.17
CA ASN A 354 -16.57 20.51 21.93
C ASN A 354 -16.73 19.12 21.29
N ALA A 355 -15.87 18.17 21.68
CA ALA A 355 -15.86 16.83 21.10
C ALA A 355 -17.22 16.13 21.19
N GLU A 356 -17.96 16.39 22.28
CA GLU A 356 -19.28 15.77 22.54
C GLU A 356 -20.33 16.07 21.47
N ALA A 357 -20.12 17.13 20.67
CA ALA A 357 -21.02 17.44 19.58
C ALA A 357 -20.89 16.47 18.38
N ASN A 358 -19.70 15.89 18.18
CA ASN A 358 -19.41 15.06 17.00
C ASN A 358 -18.97 13.63 17.37
N ILE A 359 -18.31 13.49 18.53
CA ILE A 359 -17.73 12.23 19.01
C ILE A 359 -18.12 12.06 20.48
N ARG A 360 -18.93 11.05 20.77
CA ARG A 360 -19.35 10.73 22.13
C ARG A 360 -18.56 9.54 22.64
N ILE A 361 -17.94 9.68 23.80
CA ILE A 361 -17.30 8.59 24.53
C ILE A 361 -18.26 8.09 25.60
N THR A 362 -18.58 6.80 25.57
CA THR A 362 -19.43 6.14 26.57
C THR A 362 -18.61 5.06 27.26
N ALA A 363 -18.47 5.19 28.57
CA ALA A 363 -17.84 4.15 29.36
C ALA A 363 -18.85 3.00 29.59
N MET A 364 -18.45 1.80 29.21
CA MET A 364 -19.25 0.58 29.35
C MET A 364 -18.50 -0.43 30.19
N ARG A 365 -19.14 -0.89 31.25
CA ARG A 365 -18.59 -1.94 32.11
C ARG A 365 -19.07 -3.31 31.66
N ASN A 366 -18.13 -4.21 31.42
CA ASN A 366 -18.45 -5.62 31.24
C ASN A 366 -18.79 -6.24 32.63
N GLU A 367 -19.96 -6.81 32.78
CA GLU A 367 -20.40 -7.40 34.04
C GLU A 367 -19.69 -8.73 34.38
N TYR A 368 -19.11 -9.37 33.36
CA TYR A 368 -18.42 -10.65 33.56
C TYR A 368 -17.04 -10.48 34.20
N ASP A 369 -16.19 -9.62 33.64
CA ASP A 369 -14.81 -9.39 34.10
C ASP A 369 -14.65 -8.09 34.90
N GLY A 370 -15.69 -7.26 34.97
CA GLY A 370 -15.67 -5.96 35.64
C GLY A 370 -14.89 -4.87 34.91
N LYS A 371 -14.34 -5.16 33.73
CA LYS A 371 -13.52 -4.25 32.95
C LYS A 371 -14.36 -3.13 32.34
N ILE A 372 -13.82 -1.92 32.35
CA ILE A 372 -14.45 -0.76 31.75
C ILE A 372 -13.80 -0.52 30.39
N TYR A 373 -14.61 -0.31 29.37
CA TYR A 373 -14.21 0.01 28.00
C TYR A 373 -14.79 1.36 27.62
N ASP A 374 -13.97 2.23 27.06
CA ASP A 374 -14.43 3.48 26.44
C ASP A 374 -14.85 3.19 25.01
N LEU A 375 -16.12 3.36 24.71
CA LEU A 375 -16.69 3.20 23.39
C LEU A 375 -16.98 4.57 22.77
N VAL A 376 -16.49 4.75 21.58
CA VAL A 376 -16.61 5.98 20.80
C VAL A 376 -17.73 5.82 19.79
N SER A 377 -18.74 6.67 19.84
CA SER A 377 -19.82 6.71 18.86
C SER A 377 -19.91 8.06 18.17
N ARG A 378 -20.37 8.04 16.94
CA ARG A 378 -20.83 9.23 16.21
C ARG A 378 -22.35 9.29 16.24
N ASP A 379 -22.91 10.48 16.03
CA ASP A 379 -24.36 10.64 16.07
C ASP A 379 -25.08 9.92 14.92
N THR A 380 -24.41 9.73 13.79
CA THR A 380 -25.00 9.13 12.58
C THR A 380 -24.41 7.77 12.27
N ARG A 381 -25.24 6.75 12.18
CA ARG A 381 -24.88 5.43 11.63
C ARG A 381 -24.88 5.48 10.11
N ILE A 382 -23.89 4.85 9.49
CA ILE A 382 -23.67 4.95 8.04
C ILE A 382 -23.72 3.56 7.40
N ASN A 383 -24.41 3.48 6.25
CA ASN A 383 -24.22 2.41 5.27
C ASN A 383 -23.33 2.90 4.14
N GLU A 384 -22.54 2.02 3.59
CA GLU A 384 -21.71 2.29 2.44
C GLU A 384 -22.28 1.55 1.22
N ILE A 385 -22.60 2.31 0.17
CA ILE A 385 -23.17 1.78 -1.05
C ILE A 385 -22.11 1.84 -2.14
N LEU A 386 -21.91 0.73 -2.83
CA LEU A 386 -21.02 0.63 -3.98
C LEU A 386 -21.86 0.28 -5.23
N PRO A 387 -22.33 1.29 -5.98
CA PRO A 387 -22.97 1.05 -7.26
C PRO A 387 -21.95 0.50 -8.25
N TYR A 388 -22.40 -0.43 -9.11
CA TYR A 388 -21.52 -1.10 -10.06
C TYR A 388 -22.19 -1.36 -11.40
N ARG A 389 -21.38 -1.65 -12.39
CA ARG A 389 -21.81 -2.24 -13.66
C ARG A 389 -20.78 -3.22 -14.20
N ILE A 390 -21.22 -4.08 -15.07
CA ILE A 390 -20.34 -4.95 -15.87
C ILE A 390 -20.36 -4.39 -17.28
N THR A 391 -19.19 -4.11 -17.83
CA THR A 391 -19.02 -3.63 -19.21
C THR A 391 -19.29 -4.73 -20.23
N ASP A 392 -19.45 -4.37 -21.49
CA ASP A 392 -19.71 -5.35 -22.56
C ASP A 392 -18.55 -6.36 -22.76
N ASP A 393 -17.33 -5.96 -22.43
CA ASP A 393 -16.13 -6.82 -22.40
C ASP A 393 -15.94 -7.58 -21.09
N GLY A 394 -16.91 -7.52 -20.17
CA GLY A 394 -16.94 -8.31 -18.92
C GLY A 394 -16.14 -7.73 -17.75
N LYS A 395 -15.64 -6.50 -17.83
CA LYS A 395 -14.94 -5.82 -16.73
C LYS A 395 -15.93 -5.29 -15.70
N LEU A 396 -15.51 -5.32 -14.45
CA LEU A 396 -16.24 -4.72 -13.34
C LEU A 396 -15.87 -3.23 -13.21
N HIS A 397 -16.84 -2.36 -13.32
CA HIS A 397 -16.74 -0.95 -13.01
C HIS A 397 -17.54 -0.62 -11.77
N VAL A 398 -17.01 0.28 -10.94
CA VAL A 398 -17.66 0.76 -9.71
C VAL A 398 -17.75 2.29 -9.71
N PHE A 399 -18.80 2.77 -9.05
CA PHE A 399 -19.00 4.21 -8.85
C PHE A 399 -18.59 4.58 -7.43
N VAL A 400 -17.62 5.45 -7.33
CA VAL A 400 -17.01 5.86 -6.07
C VAL A 400 -17.05 7.36 -5.89
N HIS A 401 -17.03 7.78 -4.65
CA HIS A 401 -16.95 9.20 -4.29
C HIS A 401 -15.46 9.61 -4.24
N THR A 402 -15.10 10.57 -5.07
CA THR A 402 -13.72 11.05 -5.24
C THR A 402 -13.56 12.45 -4.66
N ASP A 403 -12.31 12.86 -4.42
CA ASP A 403 -11.94 14.17 -3.87
C ASP A 403 -12.56 14.46 -2.48
N LEU A 404 -12.86 13.42 -1.70
CA LEU A 404 -13.35 13.56 -0.35
C LEU A 404 -12.26 14.10 0.58
N PRO A 405 -12.47 15.21 1.29
CA PRO A 405 -11.51 15.69 2.27
C PRO A 405 -11.50 14.79 3.51
N ARG A 406 -10.36 14.19 3.79
CA ARG A 406 -10.08 13.31 4.93
C ARG A 406 -8.78 13.74 5.59
N SER A 407 -8.82 14.88 6.22
CA SER A 407 -7.64 15.55 6.78
C SER A 407 -6.91 14.75 7.88
N LEU A 408 -7.61 13.85 8.58
CA LEU A 408 -7.01 13.02 9.64
C LEU A 408 -5.86 12.13 9.16
N ILE A 409 -5.83 11.78 7.89
CA ILE A 409 -4.72 11.01 7.30
C ILE A 409 -3.37 11.72 7.45
N ASN A 410 -3.37 13.05 7.55
CA ASN A 410 -2.18 13.88 7.72
C ASN A 410 -1.90 14.22 9.20
N THR A 411 -2.70 13.68 10.12
CA THR A 411 -2.48 13.85 11.56
C THR A 411 -1.44 12.86 12.01
N VAL A 412 -0.22 13.34 12.25
CA VAL A 412 0.86 12.53 12.81
C VAL A 412 0.88 12.70 14.32
N PRO A 413 0.83 11.64 15.13
CA PRO A 413 0.99 11.75 16.58
C PRO A 413 2.29 12.47 16.98
N ARG A 414 2.30 13.22 18.08
CA ARG A 414 3.47 13.99 18.51
C ARG A 414 4.73 13.14 18.69
N GLN A 415 4.57 11.88 19.04
CA GLN A 415 5.66 10.96 19.37
C GLN A 415 5.99 9.98 18.24
N ASN A 416 5.18 9.92 17.18
CA ASN A 416 5.36 8.95 16.12
C ASN A 416 5.84 9.62 14.84
N VAL A 417 6.90 9.09 14.31
CA VAL A 417 7.40 9.40 12.98
C VAL A 417 6.53 8.68 11.95
N ASN A 418 6.49 9.21 10.76
CA ASN A 418 5.93 8.53 9.60
C ASN A 418 6.85 7.35 9.24
N LEU A 419 6.52 6.15 9.71
CA LEU A 419 7.41 4.97 9.70
C LEU A 419 7.73 4.44 8.31
N ASP A 420 6.87 4.69 7.33
CA ASP A 420 7.07 4.25 5.94
C ASP A 420 7.26 5.42 4.94
N GLY A 421 7.43 6.64 5.43
CA GLY A 421 7.71 7.83 4.62
C GLY A 421 6.57 8.31 3.72
N LYS A 422 5.39 7.67 3.75
CA LYS A 422 4.27 7.98 2.86
C LYS A 422 3.49 9.21 3.30
N THR A 423 3.11 10.04 2.33
CA THR A 423 2.21 11.17 2.55
C THR A 423 1.10 11.24 1.50
N TRP A 424 -0.03 11.81 1.86
CA TRP A 424 -1.20 11.97 0.99
C TRP A 424 -1.72 13.40 1.04
N SER A 425 -2.48 13.80 0.02
CA SER A 425 -3.10 15.13 -0.03
C SER A 425 -4.20 15.36 1.02
N GLY A 426 -4.67 14.32 1.66
CA GLY A 426 -5.86 14.36 2.51
C GLY A 426 -7.18 14.33 1.71
N HIS A 427 -7.14 14.03 0.42
CA HIS A 427 -8.32 13.81 -0.43
C HIS A 427 -8.36 12.34 -0.84
N MET A 428 -9.51 11.70 -0.60
CA MET A 428 -9.65 10.24 -0.70
C MET A 428 -10.74 9.82 -1.68
N ILE A 429 -10.71 8.52 -2.00
CA ILE A 429 -11.74 7.81 -2.75
C ILE A 429 -12.39 6.80 -1.81
N GLU A 430 -13.72 6.84 -1.71
CA GLU A 430 -14.51 5.98 -0.83
C GLU A 430 -15.77 5.47 -1.52
N ALA A 431 -16.42 4.44 -0.97
CA ALA A 431 -17.79 4.10 -1.34
C ALA A 431 -18.76 5.23 -0.96
N LEU A 432 -19.97 5.19 -1.49
CA LEU A 432 -20.97 6.23 -1.24
C LEU A 432 -21.58 6.04 0.16
N ALA A 433 -21.30 6.95 1.08
CA ALA A 433 -21.79 6.90 2.45
C ALA A 433 -23.17 7.54 2.56
N ILE A 434 -24.13 6.83 3.17
CA ILE A 434 -25.50 7.30 3.40
C ILE A 434 -25.91 6.99 4.85
N PRO A 435 -26.54 7.94 5.54
CA PRO A 435 -27.12 7.68 6.87
C PRO A 435 -28.13 6.53 6.86
N GLN A 436 -28.10 5.72 7.92
CA GLN A 436 -29.00 4.57 8.09
C GLN A 436 -30.46 4.99 8.04
N GLU A 437 -30.82 6.12 8.66
CA GLU A 437 -32.19 6.62 8.73
C GLU A 437 -32.76 6.91 7.33
N ILE A 438 -31.91 7.31 6.38
CA ILE A 438 -32.34 7.55 5.00
C ILE A 438 -32.68 6.21 4.33
N ILE A 439 -31.82 5.21 4.51
CA ILE A 439 -32.04 3.89 3.91
C ILE A 439 -33.29 3.22 4.52
N ASP A 440 -33.48 3.33 5.82
CA ASP A 440 -34.62 2.74 6.53
C ASP A 440 -35.98 3.36 6.09
N GLY A 441 -35.96 4.54 5.49
CA GLY A 441 -37.13 5.18 4.88
C GLY A 441 -37.56 4.60 3.53
N PHE A 442 -36.78 3.69 2.93
CA PHE A 442 -37.06 3.09 1.62
C PHE A 442 -37.33 1.60 1.76
N GLU A 443 -38.27 1.09 0.96
CA GLU A 443 -38.54 -0.35 0.87
C GLU A 443 -37.50 -1.02 -0.08
N PRO A 444 -36.53 -1.79 0.44
CA PRO A 444 -35.42 -2.31 -0.36
C PRO A 444 -35.85 -3.30 -1.46
N ASN A 445 -37.05 -3.86 -1.37
CA ASN A 445 -37.60 -4.85 -2.29
C ASN A 445 -38.53 -4.22 -3.34
N ARG A 446 -38.69 -2.92 -3.36
CA ARG A 446 -39.51 -2.20 -4.33
C ARG A 446 -38.65 -1.45 -5.34
N PHE A 447 -38.64 -1.93 -6.58
CA PHE A 447 -37.76 -1.36 -7.62
C PHE A 447 -37.94 0.15 -7.81
N ARG A 448 -39.17 0.67 -7.72
CA ARG A 448 -39.44 2.11 -7.83
C ARG A 448 -38.69 2.89 -6.77
N ASP A 449 -38.66 2.40 -5.53
CA ASP A 449 -37.99 3.09 -4.42
C ASP A 449 -36.47 3.08 -4.62
N ILE A 450 -35.90 1.98 -5.20
CA ILE A 450 -34.49 1.92 -5.59
C ILE A 450 -34.17 2.97 -6.66
N VAL A 451 -35.05 3.11 -7.67
CA VAL A 451 -34.88 4.13 -8.73
C VAL A 451 -34.92 5.53 -8.15
N ASP A 452 -35.93 5.82 -7.29
CA ASP A 452 -36.08 7.14 -6.69
C ASP A 452 -34.89 7.45 -5.77
N PHE A 453 -34.44 6.48 -4.97
CA PHE A 453 -33.29 6.61 -4.09
C PHE A 453 -31.98 6.89 -4.85
N THR A 454 -31.60 6.01 -5.78
CA THR A 454 -30.34 6.12 -6.50
C THR A 454 -30.28 7.40 -7.34
N LYS A 455 -31.40 7.82 -7.93
CA LYS A 455 -31.50 9.08 -8.67
C LYS A 455 -31.41 10.29 -7.75
N GLN A 456 -32.11 10.26 -6.61
CA GLN A 456 -32.18 11.37 -5.66
C GLN A 456 -30.83 11.63 -4.97
N TYR A 457 -30.16 10.57 -4.52
CA TYR A 457 -28.94 10.71 -3.70
C TYR A 457 -27.66 10.65 -4.53
N PHE A 458 -27.63 9.88 -5.59
CA PHE A 458 -26.40 9.65 -6.38
C PHE A 458 -26.47 10.20 -7.81
N GLY A 459 -27.64 10.57 -8.29
CA GLY A 459 -27.80 10.96 -9.69
C GLY A 459 -27.61 9.78 -10.67
N LEU A 460 -27.64 8.55 -10.19
CA LEU A 460 -27.45 7.33 -10.96
C LEU A 460 -28.77 6.67 -11.29
N LYS A 461 -28.80 5.92 -12.40
CA LYS A 461 -29.97 5.15 -12.83
C LYS A 461 -29.71 3.66 -12.64
N PRO A 462 -30.46 2.96 -11.78
CA PRO A 462 -30.28 1.53 -11.62
C PRO A 462 -30.72 0.78 -12.86
N GLU A 463 -30.10 -0.38 -13.13
CA GLU A 463 -30.56 -1.29 -14.17
C GLU A 463 -31.95 -1.86 -13.83
N MET A 464 -32.69 -2.28 -14.86
CA MET A 464 -34.04 -2.81 -14.68
C MET A 464 -34.01 -4.06 -13.77
N ASN A 465 -34.88 -4.09 -12.76
CA ASN A 465 -34.94 -5.14 -11.74
C ASN A 465 -33.70 -5.26 -10.85
N SER A 466 -32.91 -4.21 -10.72
CA SER A 466 -31.80 -4.16 -9.78
C SER A 466 -32.29 -3.77 -8.39
N PHE A 467 -31.81 -4.45 -7.36
CA PHE A 467 -32.09 -4.21 -5.96
C PHE A 467 -30.82 -3.98 -5.17
N PHE A 468 -30.95 -3.47 -3.95
CA PHE A 468 -29.82 -3.46 -3.02
C PHE A 468 -29.46 -4.87 -2.58
N GLU A 469 -28.23 -5.25 -2.85
CA GLU A 469 -27.67 -6.54 -2.46
C GLU A 469 -26.68 -6.35 -1.31
N GLU A 470 -26.74 -7.24 -0.33
CA GLU A 470 -25.83 -7.20 0.80
C GLU A 470 -24.39 -7.56 0.38
N GLY A 471 -23.44 -6.79 0.87
CA GLY A 471 -22.01 -7.02 0.78
C GLY A 471 -21.38 -7.30 2.14
N PRO A 472 -20.05 -7.24 2.26
CA PRO A 472 -19.35 -7.44 3.53
C PRO A 472 -19.78 -6.45 4.60
N GLY A 473 -20.05 -6.97 5.82
CA GLY A 473 -20.24 -6.17 7.00
C GLY A 473 -19.04 -6.28 7.93
N PHE A 474 -18.59 -5.18 8.52
CA PHE A 474 -17.41 -5.18 9.37
C PHE A 474 -17.40 -4.07 10.41
N TYR A 475 -16.52 -4.20 11.39
CA TYR A 475 -16.27 -3.22 12.45
C TYR A 475 -14.94 -2.52 12.17
N PRO A 476 -14.90 -1.20 11.96
CA PRO A 476 -13.67 -0.49 11.60
C PRO A 476 -12.58 -0.55 12.67
N ALA A 477 -12.97 -0.38 13.93
CA ALA A 477 -12.08 -0.48 15.09
C ALA A 477 -12.88 -1.06 16.26
N PRO A 478 -13.02 -2.40 16.30
CA PRO A 478 -13.95 -3.09 17.22
C PRO A 478 -13.54 -3.08 18.68
N ASP A 479 -12.33 -2.60 18.95
CA ASP A 479 -11.80 -2.36 20.29
C ASP A 479 -12.35 -1.10 20.95
N CYS A 480 -12.76 -0.09 20.17
CA CYS A 480 -13.16 1.20 20.73
C CYS A 480 -14.22 1.98 19.92
N ILE A 481 -14.33 1.80 18.60
CA ILE A 481 -15.31 2.57 17.80
C ILE A 481 -16.61 1.78 17.65
N ASP A 482 -17.68 2.28 18.30
CA ASP A 482 -19.01 1.67 18.31
C ASP A 482 -19.74 1.88 16.98
N GLU A 483 -19.18 1.29 15.93
CA GLU A 483 -19.70 1.38 14.59
C GLU A 483 -19.62 0.03 13.87
N ARG A 484 -20.71 -0.36 13.22
CA ARG A 484 -20.80 -1.46 12.30
C ARG A 484 -21.15 -0.92 10.93
N ILE A 485 -20.26 -1.10 9.97
CA ILE A 485 -20.47 -0.71 8.58
C ILE A 485 -21.12 -1.86 7.83
N LYS A 486 -22.20 -1.56 7.13
CA LYS A 486 -22.85 -2.48 6.20
C LYS A 486 -22.61 -1.99 4.77
N THR A 487 -22.13 -2.88 3.94
CA THR A 487 -21.95 -2.61 2.50
C THR A 487 -23.19 -3.07 1.74
N LYS A 488 -23.64 -2.24 0.80
CA LYS A 488 -24.69 -2.60 -0.16
C LYS A 488 -24.22 -2.37 -1.58
N TYR A 489 -24.62 -3.26 -2.48
CA TYR A 489 -24.36 -3.16 -3.91
C TYR A 489 -25.64 -2.86 -4.67
N VAL A 490 -25.54 -2.11 -5.76
CA VAL A 490 -26.64 -1.89 -6.69
C VAL A 490 -26.11 -1.78 -8.10
N LYS A 491 -26.70 -2.52 -9.03
CA LYS A 491 -26.31 -2.49 -10.43
C LYS A 491 -26.95 -1.27 -11.12
N VAL A 492 -26.11 -0.49 -11.84
CA VAL A 492 -26.53 0.78 -12.47
C VAL A 492 -26.08 0.86 -13.92
N TYR A 493 -26.75 1.71 -14.71
CA TYR A 493 -26.31 2.06 -16.05
C TYR A 493 -25.07 2.96 -16.03
N PRO A 494 -24.28 3.01 -17.12
CA PRO A 494 -23.11 3.88 -17.22
C PRO A 494 -23.49 5.33 -17.02
N ALA A 495 -22.59 6.11 -16.40
CA ALA A 495 -22.70 7.54 -16.26
C ALA A 495 -21.73 8.25 -17.22
N ALA A 496 -22.24 9.18 -18.02
CA ALA A 496 -21.45 9.84 -19.05
C ALA A 496 -20.39 10.83 -18.50
N LYS A 497 -20.45 11.22 -17.23
CA LYS A 497 -19.57 12.24 -16.60
C LYS A 497 -19.53 12.10 -15.09
N ALA A 498 -18.53 12.74 -14.46
CA ALA A 498 -18.50 12.96 -13.02
C ALA A 498 -19.79 13.65 -12.53
N ILE A 499 -20.42 13.10 -11.52
CA ILE A 499 -21.68 13.56 -10.96
C ILE A 499 -21.39 14.27 -9.64
N ALA A 500 -21.88 15.51 -9.48
CA ALA A 500 -21.90 16.14 -8.18
C ALA A 500 -22.92 15.42 -7.29
N PRO A 501 -22.58 15.05 -6.06
CA PRO A 501 -23.53 14.37 -5.16
C PRO A 501 -24.69 15.30 -4.86
N HIS A 502 -25.89 14.77 -4.96
CA HIS A 502 -27.12 15.54 -4.68
C HIS A 502 -27.39 15.67 -3.18
N TYR A 503 -26.82 14.78 -2.38
CA TYR A 503 -26.93 14.80 -0.94
C TYR A 503 -25.56 15.14 -0.33
N ILE A 504 -25.52 16.16 0.49
CA ILE A 504 -24.32 16.59 1.21
C ILE A 504 -24.54 16.28 2.68
N LEU A 505 -23.77 15.33 3.21
CA LEU A 505 -23.62 15.16 4.65
C LEU A 505 -23.01 16.45 5.22
N GLU A 506 -23.60 16.99 6.26
CA GLU A 506 -23.10 18.21 6.89
C GLU A 506 -21.66 18.04 7.35
N GLU A 507 -20.87 19.08 7.16
CA GLU A 507 -19.41 19.07 7.48
C GLU A 507 -19.12 18.89 8.98
N SER A 508 -20.10 19.15 9.84
CA SER A 508 -19.98 19.06 11.29
C SER A 508 -19.62 17.67 11.82
N ASN A 509 -19.88 16.64 11.03
CA ASN A 509 -19.71 15.25 11.47
C ASN A 509 -18.39 14.60 11.01
N GLY A 510 -17.40 15.40 10.56
CA GLY A 510 -16.14 14.88 10.00
C GLY A 510 -16.33 14.19 8.65
N PHE A 511 -17.54 14.17 8.10
CA PHE A 511 -17.87 13.72 6.77
C PHE A 511 -18.19 14.95 5.91
N SER A 512 -17.40 15.14 4.88
CA SER A 512 -17.78 16.05 3.81
C SER A 512 -18.11 15.19 2.62
N SER A 513 -19.29 15.41 2.03
CA SER A 513 -19.65 14.84 0.74
C SER A 513 -19.31 15.78 -0.42
N LYS A 514 -18.38 16.72 -0.21
CA LYS A 514 -17.80 17.50 -1.30
C LYS A 514 -16.94 16.59 -2.13
N GLY A 515 -17.05 16.68 -3.44
CA GLY A 515 -16.34 15.86 -4.40
C GLY A 515 -17.26 15.45 -5.53
N TYR A 516 -16.91 14.36 -6.19
CA TYR A 516 -17.66 13.89 -7.35
C TYR A 516 -17.82 12.37 -7.29
N ILE A 517 -18.96 11.87 -7.75
CA ILE A 517 -19.14 10.47 -8.02
C ILE A 517 -18.58 10.20 -9.43
N ARG A 518 -17.64 9.26 -9.52
CA ARG A 518 -16.98 8.87 -10.77
C ARG A 518 -17.00 7.37 -10.95
N GLU A 519 -16.99 6.95 -12.19
CA GLU A 519 -16.91 5.57 -12.61
C GLU A 519 -15.45 5.20 -12.89
N TYR A 520 -14.99 4.09 -12.29
CA TYR A 520 -13.66 3.54 -12.55
C TYR A 520 -13.71 2.02 -12.68
N ASP A 521 -12.76 1.48 -13.42
CA ASP A 521 -12.47 0.05 -13.42
C ASP A 521 -12.09 -0.39 -11.99
N ALA A 522 -12.79 -1.37 -11.45
CA ALA A 522 -12.57 -1.88 -10.09
C ALA A 522 -11.17 -2.48 -9.92
N GLN A 523 -10.60 -3.10 -10.96
CA GLN A 523 -9.23 -3.61 -10.94
C GLN A 523 -8.20 -2.50 -10.80
N GLN A 524 -8.40 -1.37 -11.46
CA GLN A 524 -7.52 -0.21 -11.33
C GLN A 524 -7.53 0.33 -9.89
N LEU A 525 -8.70 0.41 -9.26
CA LEU A 525 -8.79 0.80 -7.85
C LEU A 525 -8.11 -0.21 -6.92
N LEU A 526 -8.26 -1.53 -7.16
CA LEU A 526 -7.53 -2.56 -6.41
C LEU A 526 -6.01 -2.41 -6.56
N ASN A 527 -5.54 -2.09 -7.76
CA ASN A 527 -4.13 -1.84 -8.00
C ASN A 527 -3.63 -0.62 -7.20
N ALA A 528 -4.38 0.48 -7.20
CA ALA A 528 -4.06 1.69 -6.45
C ALA A 528 -4.06 1.49 -4.92
N LEU A 529 -4.97 0.66 -4.43
CA LEU A 529 -5.02 0.23 -3.03
C LEU A 529 -3.80 -0.65 -2.68
N GLY A 530 -3.41 -1.53 -3.60
CA GLY A 530 -2.28 -2.46 -3.43
C GLY A 530 -0.92 -1.76 -3.32
N VAL A 531 -0.71 -0.68 -4.06
CA VAL A 531 0.54 0.13 -4.00
C VAL A 531 0.50 1.22 -2.93
N GLY A 532 -0.59 1.33 -2.18
CA GLY A 532 -0.75 2.30 -1.09
C GLY A 532 -1.06 3.73 -1.53
N LEU A 533 -1.34 3.97 -2.81
CA LEU A 533 -1.84 5.26 -3.30
C LEU A 533 -3.16 5.63 -2.62
N LEU A 534 -4.02 4.64 -2.43
CA LEU A 534 -5.26 4.73 -1.67
C LEU A 534 -5.13 3.92 -0.38
N PRO A 535 -4.97 4.54 0.79
CA PRO A 535 -4.84 3.80 2.05
C PRO A 535 -6.20 3.45 2.68
N ASN A 536 -7.26 3.42 1.90
CA ASN A 536 -8.62 3.09 2.33
C ASN A 536 -8.93 1.61 2.12
N SER A 537 -8.60 0.78 3.09
CA SER A 537 -8.83 -0.66 2.98
C SER A 537 -10.29 -1.08 3.10
N ARG A 538 -11.21 -0.20 3.52
CA ARG A 538 -12.65 -0.48 3.47
C ARG A 538 -13.11 -0.68 2.02
N LEU A 539 -12.72 0.26 1.15
CA LEU A 539 -13.02 0.18 -0.27
C LEU A 539 -12.46 -1.10 -0.91
N GLU A 540 -11.25 -1.53 -0.48
CA GLU A 540 -10.67 -2.78 -0.98
C GLU A 540 -11.50 -4.00 -0.61
N VAL A 541 -11.91 -4.12 0.67
CA VAL A 541 -12.76 -5.23 1.13
C VAL A 541 -14.10 -5.24 0.38
N GLN A 542 -14.68 -4.07 0.12
CA GLN A 542 -15.93 -3.93 -0.61
C GLN A 542 -15.80 -4.34 -2.08
N ILE A 543 -14.74 -3.91 -2.76
CA ILE A 543 -14.50 -4.31 -4.15
C ILE A 543 -14.22 -5.81 -4.25
N LEU A 544 -13.39 -6.37 -3.38
CA LEU A 544 -13.13 -7.81 -3.33
C LEU A 544 -14.41 -8.61 -3.09
N GLY A 545 -15.25 -8.14 -2.15
CA GLY A 545 -16.55 -8.75 -1.89
C GLY A 545 -17.45 -8.74 -3.11
N LEU A 546 -17.42 -7.69 -3.90
CA LEU A 546 -18.22 -7.61 -5.13
C LEU A 546 -17.70 -8.56 -6.21
N TYR A 547 -16.37 -8.65 -6.40
CA TYR A 547 -15.78 -9.64 -7.33
C TYR A 547 -16.19 -11.07 -6.99
N GLU A 548 -16.07 -11.44 -5.71
CA GLU A 548 -16.46 -12.76 -5.24
C GLU A 548 -17.96 -13.02 -5.44
N LYS A 549 -18.81 -12.05 -5.07
CA LYS A 549 -20.27 -12.15 -5.24
C LYS A 549 -20.67 -12.37 -6.69
N LEU A 550 -20.01 -11.71 -7.63
CA LEU A 550 -20.28 -11.82 -9.06
C LEU A 550 -19.58 -13.02 -9.71
N GLY A 551 -18.69 -13.71 -9.00
CA GLY A 551 -17.89 -14.82 -9.54
C GLY A 551 -16.89 -14.36 -10.60
N LEU A 552 -16.48 -13.11 -10.55
CA LEU A 552 -15.48 -12.53 -11.45
C LEU A 552 -14.07 -12.72 -10.89
N SER A 553 -13.10 -12.87 -11.79
CA SER A 553 -11.69 -12.92 -11.40
C SER A 553 -11.07 -11.54 -11.35
N TYR A 554 -10.15 -11.34 -10.42
CA TYR A 554 -9.33 -10.14 -10.30
C TYR A 554 -7.86 -10.53 -10.25
N GLN A 555 -6.98 -9.55 -10.55
CA GLN A 555 -5.53 -9.72 -10.43
C GLN A 555 -5.08 -9.27 -9.05
N SER A 556 -4.17 -10.04 -8.43
CA SER A 556 -3.59 -9.67 -7.16
C SER A 556 -2.15 -9.17 -7.36
N TRP A 557 -1.80 -8.14 -6.58
CA TRP A 557 -0.44 -7.64 -6.50
C TRP A 557 0.22 -8.11 -5.20
N ALA A 558 1.38 -8.74 -5.32
CA ALA A 558 2.20 -9.09 -4.16
C ALA A 558 3.64 -8.62 -4.39
N GLU A 559 4.15 -7.78 -3.49
CA GLU A 559 5.53 -7.29 -3.57
C GLU A 559 6.55 -8.26 -2.96
N CYS A 560 6.15 -9.08 -1.98
CA CYS A 560 7.05 -9.98 -1.26
C CYS A 560 6.69 -11.44 -1.49
N PRO A 561 7.61 -12.26 -2.05
CA PRO A 561 7.43 -13.71 -2.06
C PRO A 561 7.50 -14.23 -0.62
N LEU A 562 6.56 -15.09 -0.27
CA LEU A 562 6.59 -15.79 1.00
C LEU A 562 7.23 -17.15 0.82
N THR A 563 8.26 -17.42 1.61
CA THR A 563 8.80 -18.77 1.75
C THR A 563 8.18 -19.41 2.96
N LEU A 564 7.37 -20.45 2.74
CA LEU A 564 6.65 -21.16 3.80
C LEU A 564 7.30 -22.52 4.03
N ASP A 565 7.74 -22.77 5.26
CA ASP A 565 8.21 -24.10 5.67
C ASP A 565 7.04 -25.06 5.85
N MET A 566 7.27 -26.33 5.52
CA MET A 566 6.32 -27.41 5.79
C MET A 566 6.32 -27.77 7.27
N VAL A 567 5.13 -27.85 7.85
CA VAL A 567 4.93 -28.19 9.26
C VAL A 567 3.91 -29.33 9.38
N GLU A 568 4.21 -30.31 10.23
CA GLU A 568 3.22 -31.30 10.67
C GLU A 568 2.29 -30.65 11.70
N ALA A 569 1.01 -30.56 11.39
CA ALA A 569 -0.01 -30.06 12.31
C ALA A 569 -0.81 -31.24 12.86
N ASP A 570 -0.61 -31.54 14.14
CA ASP A 570 -1.25 -32.70 14.83
C ASP A 570 -2.74 -32.52 15.04
N LYS A 571 -3.27 -31.30 15.11
CA LYS A 571 -4.71 -31.04 15.27
C LYS A 571 -5.10 -29.77 14.55
N LEU A 572 -5.93 -29.91 13.56
CA LEU A 572 -6.60 -28.82 12.86
C LEU A 572 -7.99 -28.67 13.43
N THR A 573 -8.26 -27.56 14.09
CA THR A 573 -9.64 -27.20 14.45
C THR A 573 -10.31 -26.64 13.20
N LYS A 574 -11.48 -27.16 12.86
CA LYS A 574 -12.28 -26.52 11.82
C LYS A 574 -12.75 -25.17 12.35
N ILE A 575 -12.55 -24.12 11.55
CA ILE A 575 -12.90 -22.76 12.00
C ILE A 575 -14.40 -22.64 12.33
N GLU A 576 -15.24 -23.37 11.62
CA GLU A 576 -16.68 -23.43 11.84
C GLU A 576 -17.00 -24.04 13.22
N GLU A 577 -16.32 -25.11 13.62
CA GLU A 577 -16.47 -25.72 14.96
C GLU A 577 -15.97 -24.79 16.07
N TYR A 578 -14.96 -23.98 15.75
CA TYR A 578 -14.44 -23.00 16.70
C TYR A 578 -15.39 -21.83 16.87
N ILE A 579 -15.89 -21.27 15.77
CA ILE A 579 -16.89 -20.19 15.80
C ILE A 579 -18.17 -20.63 16.52
N ALA A 580 -18.62 -21.86 16.29
CA ALA A 580 -19.80 -22.42 16.98
C ALA A 580 -19.61 -22.62 18.50
N LYS A 581 -18.35 -22.67 18.97
CA LYS A 581 -18.01 -22.75 20.40
C LYS A 581 -17.81 -21.39 21.06
N LEU A 582 -17.70 -20.30 20.26
CA LEU A 582 -17.65 -18.97 20.81
C LEU A 582 -18.98 -18.72 21.50
N SER A 583 -18.95 -18.59 22.81
CA SER A 583 -20.17 -18.48 23.60
C SER A 583 -21.01 -17.27 23.19
N GLU A 584 -22.29 -17.48 22.91
CA GLU A 584 -23.25 -16.40 22.86
C GLU A 584 -23.41 -15.90 24.30
N ASP A 585 -22.78 -14.78 24.59
CA ASP A 585 -22.93 -14.16 25.90
C ASP A 585 -24.07 -13.14 25.84
N ASP A 586 -24.97 -13.26 26.76
CA ASP A 586 -25.97 -12.24 27.02
C ASP A 586 -25.33 -10.86 27.15
N LEU A 587 -26.09 -9.82 26.84
CA LEU A 587 -25.67 -8.42 26.94
C LEU A 587 -25.04 -8.13 28.32
N ARG A 588 -23.73 -8.28 28.42
CA ARG A 588 -22.97 -8.12 29.65
C ARG A 588 -22.43 -6.70 29.86
N PHE A 589 -22.77 -5.78 28.98
CA PHE A 589 -22.36 -4.39 29.10
C PHE A 589 -23.43 -3.53 29.74
N LYS A 590 -23.06 -2.79 30.79
CA LYS A 590 -23.83 -1.71 31.37
C LYS A 590 -23.09 -0.39 31.31
N PRO A 591 -23.80 0.75 31.12
CA PRO A 591 -23.20 2.04 31.28
C PRO A 591 -22.49 2.17 32.63
N SER A 592 -21.28 2.77 32.61
CA SER A 592 -20.48 3.00 33.81
C SER A 592 -20.27 4.48 34.03
N ASN A 593 -20.25 4.92 35.28
CA ASN A 593 -19.89 6.28 35.65
C ASN A 593 -18.37 6.50 35.68
N GLY A 594 -17.56 5.44 35.59
CA GLY A 594 -16.14 5.49 35.41
C GLY A 594 -15.80 5.56 33.89
N ASN A 595 -14.59 5.93 33.55
CA ASN A 595 -14.01 5.79 32.23
C ASN A 595 -12.76 4.90 32.32
N ALA A 596 -12.40 4.25 31.24
CA ALA A 596 -11.14 3.53 31.18
C ALA A 596 -9.93 4.49 31.12
N GLY A 597 -10.16 5.74 30.70
CA GLY A 597 -9.16 6.78 30.61
C GLY A 597 -8.15 6.57 29.49
N LEU A 598 -8.40 5.60 28.60
CA LEU A 598 -7.48 5.20 27.55
C LEU A 598 -7.67 6.00 26.25
N ILE A 599 -8.81 6.65 26.08
CA ILE A 599 -9.17 7.39 24.86
C ILE A 599 -9.27 8.88 25.17
N LYS A 600 -8.54 9.67 24.41
CA LYS A 600 -8.60 11.14 24.44
C LYS A 600 -9.18 11.68 23.15
N THR A 601 -10.05 12.65 23.27
CA THR A 601 -10.50 13.46 22.14
C THR A 601 -9.54 14.62 21.89
N MET A 602 -9.11 14.72 20.66
CA MET A 602 -8.23 15.76 20.16
C MET A 602 -8.88 16.50 19.01
N GLN A 603 -8.40 17.67 18.71
CA GLN A 603 -8.81 18.46 17.57
C GLN A 603 -7.61 18.82 16.73
N SER A 604 -7.70 18.60 15.43
CA SER A 604 -6.74 19.11 14.46
C SER A 604 -7.33 20.28 13.70
N VAL A 605 -6.54 21.33 13.59
CA VAL A 605 -6.88 22.50 12.78
C VAL A 605 -6.14 22.38 11.46
N PHE A 606 -6.88 22.27 10.37
CA PHE A 606 -6.35 22.23 9.03
C PHE A 606 -6.63 23.56 8.33
N VAL A 607 -5.64 24.03 7.61
CA VAL A 607 -5.75 25.24 6.81
C VAL A 607 -5.74 24.85 5.35
N ASP A 608 -6.72 25.39 4.63
CA ASP A 608 -6.81 25.25 3.18
C ASP A 608 -5.95 26.35 2.54
N GLU A 609 -4.71 26.01 2.19
CA GLU A 609 -3.79 26.94 1.54
C GLU A 609 -4.21 27.14 0.07
N GLY A 610 -4.98 28.19 -0.21
CA GLY A 610 -5.24 28.65 -1.56
C GLY A 610 -4.19 29.66 -1.97
N GLN A 611 -3.39 29.37 -2.99
CA GLN A 611 -2.65 30.42 -3.68
C GLN A 611 -3.59 31.17 -4.64
N SER A 612 -3.91 32.40 -4.33
CA SER A 612 -4.42 33.35 -5.31
C SER A 612 -3.40 34.47 -5.45
N ASN A 613 -2.66 34.50 -6.55
CA ASN A 613 -1.85 35.62 -7.05
C ASN A 613 -1.19 36.49 -5.97
N GLY A 614 -0.36 35.92 -5.12
CA GLY A 614 0.51 36.66 -4.18
C GLY A 614 -0.16 37.28 -2.96
N SER A 615 -1.46 37.09 -2.73
CA SER A 615 -2.12 37.48 -1.51
C SER A 615 -2.80 36.29 -0.82
N ILE A 616 -2.40 36.02 0.42
CA ILE A 616 -3.07 35.09 1.32
C ILE A 616 -4.45 35.68 1.67
N LYS A 617 -5.46 35.45 0.85
CA LYS A 617 -6.83 35.84 1.14
C LYS A 617 -7.64 34.64 1.57
N GLY A 618 -8.08 34.64 2.83
CA GLY A 618 -9.13 33.80 3.36
C GLY A 618 -8.70 32.33 3.55
N LEU A 619 -7.83 32.08 4.51
CA LEU A 619 -7.58 30.76 5.07
C LEU A 619 -8.89 30.28 5.72
N ALA A 620 -9.55 29.31 5.10
CA ALA A 620 -10.62 28.59 5.78
C ALA A 620 -9.97 27.54 6.68
N SER A 621 -10.08 27.72 7.99
CA SER A 621 -9.70 26.68 8.95
C SER A 621 -10.80 25.65 9.06
N ARG A 622 -10.43 24.39 9.17
CA ARG A 622 -11.34 23.29 9.48
C ARG A 622 -10.87 22.63 10.75
N ASP A 623 -11.74 22.60 11.72
CA ASP A 623 -11.52 21.89 12.96
C ASP A 623 -12.09 20.49 12.83
N VAL A 624 -11.26 19.46 13.01
CA VAL A 624 -11.67 18.06 12.94
C VAL A 624 -11.35 17.39 14.26
N ASP A 625 -12.40 16.91 14.93
CA ASP A 625 -12.25 16.13 16.15
C ASP A 625 -11.88 14.69 15.83
N PHE A 626 -11.00 14.10 16.64
CA PHE A 626 -10.55 12.73 16.51
C PHE A 626 -10.16 12.13 17.85
N ILE A 627 -10.00 10.82 17.87
CA ILE A 627 -9.59 10.09 19.07
C ILE A 627 -8.14 9.63 18.98
N LEU A 628 -7.49 9.62 20.15
CA LEU A 628 -6.19 9.01 20.40
C LEU A 628 -6.27 8.04 21.57
N ASN A 629 -5.50 6.96 21.49
CA ASN A 629 -5.21 6.13 22.65
C ASN A 629 -4.07 6.78 23.45
N GLU A 630 -4.27 6.93 24.76
CA GLU A 630 -3.31 7.62 25.63
C GLU A 630 -2.02 6.84 25.88
N GLU A 631 -2.10 5.51 25.99
CA GLU A 631 -0.96 4.64 26.30
C GLU A 631 -0.12 4.28 25.10
N GLY A 632 -0.62 4.54 23.89
CA GLY A 632 -0.10 3.89 22.72
C GLY A 632 0.33 4.76 21.59
N SER A 633 1.15 4.16 20.82
CA SER A 633 1.39 4.50 19.44
C SER A 633 0.07 4.41 18.67
N MET A 634 -0.20 5.43 17.85
CA MET A 634 -1.26 5.36 16.85
C MET A 634 -0.92 4.35 15.75
N ASN A 635 0.27 3.77 15.79
CA ASN A 635 0.75 2.77 14.85
C ASN A 635 0.61 1.37 15.48
N THR A 636 -0.02 0.47 14.73
CA THR A 636 -0.25 -0.90 15.16
C THR A 636 0.22 -1.85 14.06
N ALA A 637 0.99 -2.88 14.41
CA ALA A 637 1.25 -3.98 13.50
C ALA A 637 0.20 -5.07 13.70
N ILE A 638 -0.37 -5.54 12.60
CA ILE A 638 -1.16 -6.77 12.57
C ILE A 638 -0.31 -7.85 11.94
N VAL A 639 -0.14 -8.96 12.65
CA VAL A 639 0.81 -10.01 12.30
C VAL A 639 0.07 -11.33 12.12
N LEU A 640 0.16 -11.92 10.93
CA LEU A 640 -0.46 -13.20 10.64
C LEU A 640 0.62 -14.29 10.60
N PRO A 641 0.65 -15.24 11.54
CA PRO A 641 1.52 -16.42 11.46
C PRO A 641 1.07 -17.34 10.33
N LEU A 642 2.00 -17.72 9.43
CA LEU A 642 1.72 -18.61 8.31
C LEU A 642 2.68 -19.79 8.27
N ALA A 643 2.18 -20.95 7.90
CA ALA A 643 2.97 -22.12 7.58
C ALA A 643 2.28 -22.97 6.50
N LYS A 644 3.01 -23.95 5.97
CA LYS A 644 2.51 -24.89 4.97
C LYS A 644 2.36 -26.26 5.60
N LYS A 645 1.20 -26.88 5.47
CA LYS A 645 0.96 -28.25 5.89
C LYS A 645 1.61 -29.22 4.91
N MET A 646 1.99 -30.42 5.38
CA MET A 646 2.31 -31.53 4.49
C MET A 646 1.11 -31.80 3.57
N GLY A 647 1.30 -31.70 2.26
CA GLY A 647 0.22 -31.69 1.28
C GLY A 647 0.00 -30.35 0.59
N GLY A 648 0.73 -29.29 1.01
CA GLY A 648 0.80 -28.03 0.29
C GLY A 648 -0.18 -26.96 0.75
N GLU A 649 -1.11 -27.27 1.64
CA GLU A 649 -2.12 -26.32 2.13
C GLU A 649 -1.49 -25.25 3.05
N VAL A 650 -1.82 -23.97 2.81
CA VAL A 650 -1.35 -22.85 3.63
C VAL A 650 -2.24 -22.72 4.86
N MET A 651 -1.60 -22.69 6.03
CA MET A 651 -2.23 -22.59 7.33
C MET A 651 -1.95 -21.23 7.96
N ALA A 652 -2.95 -20.63 8.57
CA ALA A 652 -2.83 -19.37 9.29
C ALA A 652 -3.13 -19.55 10.78
N GLY A 653 -2.33 -18.91 11.63
CA GLY A 653 -2.51 -18.87 13.07
C GLY A 653 -3.45 -17.73 13.47
N VAL A 654 -4.49 -18.05 14.25
CA VAL A 654 -5.47 -17.08 14.75
C VAL A 654 -5.53 -17.09 16.27
N VAL A 655 -5.91 -15.96 16.82
CA VAL A 655 -6.11 -15.77 18.26
C VAL A 655 -7.59 -15.54 18.54
N GLU A 656 -8.05 -16.08 19.65
CA GLU A 656 -9.34 -15.71 20.20
C GLU A 656 -9.19 -14.41 20.97
N THR A 657 -9.96 -13.40 20.60
CA THR A 657 -9.89 -12.08 21.18
C THR A 657 -11.28 -11.61 21.57
N TYR A 658 -11.40 -11.02 22.76
CA TYR A 658 -12.61 -10.35 23.18
C TYR A 658 -12.59 -8.91 22.68
N LEU A 659 -13.64 -8.53 21.95
CA LEU A 659 -13.81 -7.19 21.39
C LEU A 659 -15.15 -6.60 21.84
N PRO A 660 -15.15 -5.39 22.45
CA PRO A 660 -16.35 -4.84 23.07
C PRO A 660 -17.43 -4.42 22.07
N VAL A 661 -17.06 -3.95 20.89
CA VAL A 661 -18.04 -3.48 19.90
C VAL A 661 -18.87 -4.62 19.31
N PRO A 662 -18.29 -5.75 18.83
CA PRO A 662 -19.08 -6.91 18.43
C PRO A 662 -20.06 -7.39 19.49
N GLN A 663 -19.69 -7.36 20.77
CA GLN A 663 -20.59 -7.71 21.88
C GLN A 663 -21.91 -6.92 21.83
N ARG A 664 -21.86 -5.64 21.49
CA ARG A 664 -23.04 -4.79 21.42
C ARG A 664 -23.97 -5.10 20.24
N TYR A 665 -23.43 -5.63 19.17
CA TYR A 665 -24.18 -5.90 17.94
C TYR A 665 -24.60 -7.36 17.79
N LYS A 666 -23.80 -8.29 18.29
CA LYS A 666 -24.01 -9.73 18.11
C LYS A 666 -24.31 -10.49 19.40
N GLY A 667 -24.22 -9.84 20.56
CA GLY A 667 -24.33 -10.49 21.86
C GLY A 667 -23.11 -11.28 22.30
N THR A 668 -22.08 -11.42 21.44
CA THR A 668 -20.78 -12.00 21.78
C THR A 668 -19.63 -11.09 21.37
N GLY A 669 -18.69 -10.88 22.30
CA GLY A 669 -17.45 -10.15 22.04
C GLY A 669 -16.29 -11.04 21.66
N TYR A 670 -16.43 -12.35 21.79
CA TYR A 670 -15.39 -13.28 21.39
C TYR A 670 -15.38 -13.44 19.87
N THR A 671 -14.21 -13.25 19.28
CA THR A 671 -13.99 -13.36 17.83
C THR A 671 -12.60 -13.89 17.54
N LEU A 672 -12.43 -14.40 16.34
CA LEU A 672 -11.10 -14.77 15.84
C LEU A 672 -10.43 -13.55 15.22
N SER A 673 -9.18 -13.35 15.58
CA SER A 673 -8.32 -12.28 15.05
C SER A 673 -6.90 -12.80 14.82
N CYS A 674 -6.06 -11.96 14.24
CA CYS A 674 -4.62 -12.20 14.25
C CYS A 674 -3.96 -11.36 15.36
N PRO A 675 -2.77 -11.73 15.82
CA PRO A 675 -2.03 -10.95 16.78
C PRO A 675 -1.90 -9.49 16.35
N SER A 676 -2.26 -8.57 17.24
CA SER A 676 -2.18 -7.13 17.05
C SER A 676 -1.19 -6.57 18.07
N ILE A 677 -0.18 -5.84 17.59
CA ILE A 677 0.92 -5.36 18.42
C ILE A 677 1.00 -3.83 18.29
N PRO A 678 0.75 -3.06 19.37
CA PRO A 678 1.05 -1.65 19.39
C PRO A 678 2.53 -1.41 19.12
N LEU A 679 2.85 -0.50 18.21
CA LEU A 679 4.23 -0.16 17.87
C LEU A 679 4.74 0.94 18.80
N PRO A 680 5.87 0.75 19.47
CA PRO A 680 6.46 1.77 20.33
C PRO A 680 6.76 3.08 19.60
N PRO A 681 6.70 4.23 20.28
CA PRO A 681 6.90 5.53 19.65
C PRO A 681 8.36 5.83 19.26
N ASP A 682 9.31 5.06 19.75
CA ASP A 682 10.74 5.17 19.44
C ASP A 682 11.14 4.50 18.12
N LEU A 683 10.25 3.70 17.52
CA LEU A 683 10.48 3.16 16.18
C LEU A 683 10.47 4.28 15.14
N LYS A 684 11.41 4.23 14.19
CA LYS A 684 11.60 5.31 13.21
C LYS A 684 11.36 4.89 11.76
N ASN A 685 11.40 3.59 11.46
CA ASN A 685 11.29 3.07 10.11
C ASN A 685 10.77 1.63 10.08
N LEU A 686 10.53 1.11 8.87
CA LEU A 686 10.00 -0.24 8.64
C LEU A 686 10.94 -1.35 9.11
N ASP A 687 12.26 -1.14 9.02
CA ASP A 687 13.23 -2.14 9.47
C ASP A 687 13.20 -2.32 10.99
N MET A 688 12.99 -1.23 11.73
CA MET A 688 12.83 -1.30 13.18
C MET A 688 11.52 -2.01 13.55
N ILE A 689 10.44 -1.84 12.79
CA ILE A 689 9.19 -2.60 12.98
C ILE A 689 9.46 -4.09 12.79
N GLN A 690 10.11 -4.46 11.69
CA GLN A 690 10.41 -5.86 11.37
C GLN A 690 11.23 -6.52 12.48
N ARG A 691 12.26 -5.85 12.99
CA ARG A 691 13.07 -6.32 14.12
C ARG A 691 12.25 -6.44 15.40
N TYR A 692 11.44 -5.43 15.70
CA TYR A 692 10.57 -5.45 16.87
C TYR A 692 9.59 -6.62 16.84
N ILE A 693 8.99 -6.93 15.68
CA ILE A 693 8.13 -8.09 15.50
C ILE A 693 8.94 -9.38 15.66
N ALA A 694 10.12 -9.48 15.06
CA ALA A 694 10.99 -10.66 15.19
C ALA A 694 11.35 -10.95 16.64
N ASP A 695 11.70 -9.91 17.40
CA ASP A 695 12.00 -10.03 18.84
C ASP A 695 10.75 -10.43 19.64
N LYS A 696 9.59 -9.84 19.35
CA LYS A 696 8.33 -10.18 20.04
C LYS A 696 7.87 -11.62 19.77
N PHE A 697 8.00 -12.08 18.55
CA PHE A 697 7.66 -13.47 18.18
C PHE A 697 8.81 -14.46 18.44
N GLU A 698 9.97 -13.97 18.88
CA GLU A 698 11.18 -14.76 19.12
C GLU A 698 11.56 -15.63 17.91
N VAL A 699 11.46 -15.05 16.72
CA VAL A 699 11.81 -15.68 15.44
C VAL A 699 12.98 -14.94 14.78
N PRO A 700 13.74 -15.62 13.91
CA PRO A 700 14.74 -14.95 13.08
C PRO A 700 14.13 -13.83 12.24
N LEU A 701 14.90 -12.78 11.97
CA LEU A 701 14.44 -11.61 11.22
C LEU A 701 13.90 -11.97 9.82
N GLU A 702 14.54 -12.95 9.17
CA GLU A 702 14.12 -13.45 7.85
C GLU A 702 12.76 -14.16 7.85
N CYS A 703 12.24 -14.52 9.02
CA CYS A 703 10.90 -15.08 9.18
C CYS A 703 9.79 -14.03 9.25
N VAL A 704 10.13 -12.74 9.30
CA VAL A 704 9.18 -11.65 9.34
C VAL A 704 9.18 -10.94 8.01
N SER A 705 8.01 -10.83 7.38
CA SER A 705 7.85 -10.15 6.09
C SER A 705 6.70 -9.16 6.14
N ARG A 706 6.89 -8.00 5.50
CA ARG A 706 5.80 -7.05 5.28
C ARG A 706 4.81 -7.65 4.28
N MET A 707 3.52 -7.46 4.53
CA MET A 707 2.44 -8.03 3.73
C MET A 707 1.59 -6.94 3.09
N GLY A 708 2.23 -6.14 2.26
CA GLY A 708 1.58 -5.01 1.58
C GLY A 708 1.74 -3.69 2.32
N GLU A 709 0.96 -2.71 1.92
CA GLU A 709 1.09 -1.33 2.32
C GLU A 709 0.30 -1.01 3.59
N SER A 710 0.79 -0.03 4.37
CA SER A 710 0.08 0.46 5.53
C SER A 710 -1.26 1.11 5.15
N PHE A 711 -2.23 1.03 6.06
CA PHE A 711 -3.57 1.56 5.83
C PHE A 711 -4.18 2.12 7.13
N PHE A 712 -5.27 2.85 7.00
CA PHE A 712 -5.99 3.41 8.14
C PHE A 712 -7.24 2.58 8.45
N SER A 713 -7.49 2.38 9.74
CA SER A 713 -8.65 1.63 10.21
C SER A 713 -9.94 2.41 10.02
N HIS A 714 -9.95 3.70 10.38
CA HIS A 714 -11.11 4.58 10.26
C HIS A 714 -10.72 6.05 10.05
N ILE A 715 -10.53 6.46 8.82
CA ILE A 715 -10.01 7.79 8.43
C ILE A 715 -10.85 8.96 8.97
N GLY A 716 -12.14 8.74 9.24
CA GLY A 716 -13.05 9.79 9.72
C GLY A 716 -13.04 10.01 11.23
N VAL A 717 -12.42 9.12 12.03
CA VAL A 717 -12.49 9.16 13.50
C VAL A 717 -11.14 9.11 14.16
N THR A 718 -10.18 8.36 13.60
CA THR A 718 -8.85 8.17 14.16
C THR A 718 -7.78 8.17 13.08
N PRO A 719 -6.61 8.77 13.33
CA PRO A 719 -5.44 8.64 12.47
C PRO A 719 -4.68 7.32 12.69
N GLN A 720 -5.27 6.33 13.35
CA GLN A 720 -4.65 5.04 13.59
C GLN A 720 -4.22 4.37 12.29
N ARG A 721 -2.95 4.01 12.23
CA ARG A 721 -2.33 3.39 11.05
C ARG A 721 -1.93 1.96 11.32
N ILE A 722 -2.30 1.07 10.43
CA ILE A 722 -2.09 -0.36 10.52
C ILE A 722 -0.97 -0.77 9.56
N TYR A 723 -0.02 -1.53 10.07
CA TYR A 723 1.09 -2.11 9.31
C TYR A 723 0.92 -3.62 9.25
N PRO A 724 0.64 -4.19 8.06
CA PRO A 724 0.41 -5.62 7.90
C PRO A 724 1.72 -6.40 7.76
N TYR A 725 1.88 -7.43 8.58
CA TYR A 725 3.03 -8.34 8.56
C TYR A 725 2.60 -9.79 8.61
N VAL A 726 3.47 -10.66 8.13
CA VAL A 726 3.38 -12.10 8.33
C VAL A 726 4.63 -12.60 9.05
N VAL A 727 4.46 -13.66 9.81
CA VAL A 727 5.55 -14.41 10.43
C VAL A 727 5.50 -15.84 9.92
N THR A 728 6.63 -16.31 9.38
CA THR A 728 6.78 -17.68 8.85
C THR A 728 7.71 -18.49 9.76
N PRO A 729 7.20 -19.11 10.85
CA PRO A 729 8.02 -19.86 11.78
C PRO A 729 8.69 -21.04 11.09
N LYS A 730 9.97 -21.28 11.41
CA LYS A 730 10.72 -22.44 10.88
C LYS A 730 10.52 -23.68 11.75
N GLY A 731 10.13 -24.76 11.11
CA GLY A 731 9.95 -26.07 11.73
C GLY A 731 8.83 -26.14 12.79
N VAL A 732 8.57 -27.33 13.30
CA VAL A 732 7.51 -27.61 14.29
C VAL A 732 7.75 -26.88 15.63
N SER A 733 9.00 -26.74 16.04
CA SER A 733 9.35 -26.04 17.29
C SER A 733 9.05 -24.53 17.22
N GLY A 734 9.36 -23.87 16.11
CA GLY A 734 9.06 -22.45 15.88
C GLY A 734 7.57 -22.19 15.84
N TRP A 735 6.83 -23.07 15.18
CA TRP A 735 5.38 -23.01 15.09
C TRP A 735 4.69 -23.12 16.47
N LYS A 736 5.12 -24.10 17.30
CA LYS A 736 4.61 -24.24 18.67
C LYS A 736 4.99 -23.06 19.57
N LYS A 737 6.15 -22.44 19.32
CA LYS A 737 6.64 -21.31 20.10
C LYS A 737 5.79 -20.05 19.84
N VAL A 738 5.52 -19.73 18.58
CA VAL A 738 4.63 -18.63 18.19
C VAL A 738 3.24 -18.79 18.82
N GLY A 739 2.72 -20.03 18.88
CA GLY A 739 1.45 -20.32 19.53
C GLY A 739 1.44 -20.00 21.03
N ARG A 740 2.54 -20.28 21.75
CA ARG A 740 2.64 -20.02 23.20
C ARG A 740 2.84 -18.56 23.56
N THR A 741 3.66 -17.86 22.77
CA THR A 741 4.10 -16.49 23.09
C THR A 741 2.99 -15.46 22.83
N HIS A 742 2.12 -15.72 21.86
CA HIS A 742 1.12 -14.74 21.40
C HIS A 742 -0.33 -15.21 21.47
N GLY A 743 -0.57 -16.29 22.23
CA GLY A 743 -1.95 -16.78 22.46
C GLY A 743 -2.63 -17.29 21.21
N VAL A 744 -1.87 -17.68 20.17
CA VAL A 744 -2.44 -18.34 18.99
C VAL A 744 -3.16 -19.60 19.44
N THR A 745 -4.47 -19.58 19.36
CA THR A 745 -5.32 -20.64 19.90
C THR A 745 -5.54 -21.78 18.92
N THR A 746 -5.51 -21.46 17.63
CA THR A 746 -5.65 -22.48 16.58
C THR A 746 -5.00 -22.07 15.28
N TYR A 747 -4.77 -23.06 14.44
CA TYR A 747 -4.31 -22.89 13.06
C TYR A 747 -5.36 -23.49 12.13
N THR A 748 -5.71 -22.72 11.09
CA THR A 748 -6.76 -23.09 10.16
C THR A 748 -6.32 -22.86 8.72
N PRO A 749 -6.85 -23.59 7.74
CA PRO A 749 -6.56 -23.31 6.34
C PRO A 749 -6.86 -21.86 5.96
N LEU A 750 -5.89 -21.19 5.32
CA LEU A 750 -5.99 -19.77 4.98
C LEU A 750 -7.23 -19.46 4.11
N TYR A 751 -7.57 -20.34 3.17
CA TYR A 751 -8.76 -20.16 2.32
C TYR A 751 -10.09 -20.13 3.08
N ARG A 752 -10.14 -20.78 4.26
CA ARG A 752 -11.33 -20.70 5.14
C ARG A 752 -11.42 -19.37 5.85
N LEU A 753 -10.27 -18.80 6.26
CA LEU A 753 -10.23 -17.46 6.85
C LEU A 753 -10.68 -16.39 5.85
N TYR A 754 -10.34 -16.55 4.58
CA TYR A 754 -10.78 -15.62 3.54
C TYR A 754 -12.31 -15.49 3.48
N ARG A 755 -13.05 -16.55 3.79
CA ARG A 755 -14.51 -16.51 3.88
C ARG A 755 -15.02 -15.59 4.98
N LEU A 756 -14.21 -15.31 6.01
CA LEU A 756 -14.59 -14.37 7.09
C LEU A 756 -14.71 -12.93 6.59
N LEU A 757 -14.27 -12.61 5.37
CA LEU A 757 -14.55 -11.33 4.72
C LEU A 757 -16.06 -11.03 4.62
N TYR A 758 -16.87 -12.08 4.54
CA TYR A 758 -18.34 -11.98 4.38
C TYR A 758 -19.09 -12.14 5.71
N LEU A 759 -18.37 -12.41 6.79
CA LEU A 759 -18.92 -12.42 8.14
C LEU A 759 -18.56 -11.10 8.82
N ASP A 760 -19.44 -10.66 9.72
CA ASP A 760 -19.14 -9.51 10.58
C ASP A 760 -17.93 -9.82 11.45
N ASN A 761 -16.80 -9.29 11.09
CA ASN A 761 -15.55 -9.55 11.78
C ASN A 761 -14.69 -8.28 11.88
N TYR A 762 -13.51 -8.42 12.48
CA TYR A 762 -12.56 -7.34 12.65
C TYR A 762 -12.00 -6.87 11.30
N TYR A 763 -12.17 -5.60 11.00
CA TYR A 763 -11.81 -5.02 9.72
C TYR A 763 -10.32 -5.16 9.35
N SER A 764 -9.40 -4.81 10.26
CA SER A 764 -7.97 -4.94 10.01
C SER A 764 -7.55 -6.39 9.79
N PHE A 765 -8.18 -7.32 10.50
CA PHE A 765 -7.99 -8.75 10.30
C PHE A 765 -8.47 -9.20 8.92
N MET A 766 -9.67 -8.79 8.51
CA MET A 766 -10.21 -9.08 7.18
C MET A 766 -9.27 -8.60 6.07
N LYS A 767 -8.73 -7.39 6.22
CA LYS A 767 -7.77 -6.81 5.26
C LYS A 767 -6.51 -7.65 5.16
N VAL A 768 -5.89 -8.00 6.29
CA VAL A 768 -4.66 -8.80 6.33
C VAL A 768 -4.89 -10.19 5.73
N VAL A 769 -6.01 -10.82 6.07
CA VAL A 769 -6.39 -12.13 5.50
C VAL A 769 -6.56 -12.04 3.98
N ALA A 770 -7.25 -11.02 3.48
CA ALA A 770 -7.46 -10.83 2.05
C ALA A 770 -6.15 -10.62 1.30
N MET A 771 -5.27 -9.75 1.81
CA MET A 771 -3.96 -9.47 1.23
C MET A 771 -3.07 -10.72 1.22
N THR A 772 -3.04 -11.45 2.34
CA THR A 772 -2.25 -12.68 2.48
C THR A 772 -2.75 -13.78 1.55
N TYR A 773 -4.06 -13.96 1.46
CA TYR A 773 -4.68 -14.93 0.56
C TYR A 773 -4.34 -14.64 -0.90
N GLN A 774 -4.45 -13.39 -1.33
CA GLN A 774 -4.07 -12.97 -2.68
C GLN A 774 -2.59 -13.28 -2.98
N SER A 775 -1.70 -12.96 -2.04
CA SER A 775 -0.28 -13.24 -2.19
C SER A 775 0.03 -14.73 -2.30
N CYS A 776 -0.65 -15.56 -1.52
CA CYS A 776 -0.49 -17.02 -1.57
C CYS A 776 -1.04 -17.61 -2.87
N LEU A 777 -2.13 -17.09 -3.41
CA LEU A 777 -2.67 -17.51 -4.72
C LEU A 777 -1.67 -17.24 -5.85
N GLY A 778 -0.99 -16.10 -5.82
CA GLY A 778 0.07 -15.77 -6.78
C GLY A 778 1.23 -16.80 -6.77
N GLN A 779 1.57 -17.35 -5.61
CA GLN A 779 2.63 -18.36 -5.45
C GLN A 779 2.19 -19.79 -5.85
N ASN A 780 0.93 -20.13 -5.63
CA ASN A 780 0.40 -21.47 -5.97
C ASN A 780 0.24 -21.71 -7.47
N SER A 781 0.44 -20.72 -8.32
CA SER A 781 0.33 -20.90 -9.76
C SER A 781 1.39 -21.81 -10.37
N THR A 782 2.50 -22.05 -9.68
CA THR A 782 3.51 -23.05 -10.05
C THR A 782 3.18 -24.46 -9.52
N MET A 783 2.24 -24.60 -8.58
CA MET A 783 1.81 -25.89 -8.03
C MET A 783 0.42 -26.32 -8.51
N SER A 784 -0.30 -25.51 -9.25
CA SER A 784 -1.72 -25.74 -9.63
C SER A 784 -1.95 -26.60 -10.85
N ALA A 785 -0.96 -27.37 -11.28
CA ALA A 785 -1.25 -28.40 -12.28
C ALA A 785 -2.16 -29.55 -11.77
N GLU A 786 -2.41 -29.63 -10.44
CA GLU A 786 -3.19 -30.73 -9.85
C GLU A 786 -4.31 -30.34 -8.86
N MET A 787 -4.56 -29.05 -8.61
CA MET A 787 -5.75 -28.66 -7.87
C MET A 787 -6.88 -28.31 -8.84
N ASP A 788 -7.84 -29.18 -8.94
CA ASP A 788 -9.04 -29.02 -9.77
C ASP A 788 -9.85 -27.77 -9.29
N PHE A 789 -9.67 -26.69 -10.01
CA PHE A 789 -10.40 -25.43 -9.78
C PHE A 789 -11.92 -25.59 -9.90
N SER A 790 -12.40 -26.69 -10.53
CA SER A 790 -13.82 -26.99 -10.67
C SER A 790 -14.48 -27.31 -9.32
N GLU A 791 -13.80 -28.02 -8.42
CA GLU A 791 -14.33 -28.29 -7.07
C GLU A 791 -14.33 -27.04 -6.19
N SER A 792 -13.33 -26.17 -6.30
CA SER A 792 -13.28 -24.91 -5.53
C SER A 792 -14.36 -23.92 -6.01
N HIS A 793 -14.68 -23.89 -7.30
CA HIS A 793 -15.74 -23.05 -7.87
C HIS A 793 -17.14 -23.62 -7.56
N ALA A 794 -17.31 -24.96 -7.61
CA ALA A 794 -18.55 -25.60 -7.24
C ALA A 794 -18.84 -25.53 -5.74
N ALA A 795 -17.81 -25.68 -4.90
CA ALA A 795 -17.92 -25.47 -3.45
C ALA A 795 -18.22 -24.00 -3.11
N ARG A 796 -17.70 -23.05 -3.87
CA ARG A 796 -18.01 -21.62 -3.74
C ARG A 796 -19.46 -21.31 -4.12
N LYS A 797 -19.96 -21.83 -5.22
CA LYS A 797 -21.36 -21.65 -5.63
C LYS A 797 -22.34 -22.23 -4.60
N ASN A 798 -22.07 -23.42 -4.09
CA ASN A 798 -22.94 -24.05 -3.11
C ASN A 798 -22.91 -23.39 -1.73
N THR A 799 -21.83 -22.73 -1.35
CA THR A 799 -21.71 -22.01 -0.09
C THR A 799 -22.39 -20.62 -0.15
N PHE A 800 -22.40 -19.99 -1.32
CA PHE A 800 -23.08 -18.70 -1.53
C PHE A 800 -24.61 -18.82 -1.46
N VAL A 801 -25.18 -19.92 -1.97
CA VAL A 801 -26.64 -20.16 -1.90
C VAL A 801 -27.12 -20.36 -0.45
N SER A 802 -26.26 -20.83 0.47
CA SER A 802 -26.59 -20.98 1.88
C SER A 802 -26.41 -19.71 2.71
N LEU A 803 -25.68 -18.70 2.19
CA LEU A 803 -25.46 -17.42 2.87
C LEU A 803 -26.57 -16.38 2.60
N ASP A 804 -27.46 -16.63 1.65
CA ASP A 804 -28.66 -15.81 1.43
C ASP A 804 -29.68 -15.87 2.57
N ASN A 805 -29.46 -16.76 3.55
CA ASN A 805 -30.25 -16.80 4.78
C ASN A 805 -29.34 -16.96 6.00
N PRO A 806 -28.80 -15.87 6.56
CA PRO A 806 -27.96 -15.94 7.77
C PRO A 806 -28.68 -16.52 8.99
N GLU A 807 -30.01 -16.52 9.02
CA GLU A 807 -30.78 -17.17 10.10
C GLU A 807 -30.82 -18.70 9.99
N SER A 808 -30.55 -19.28 8.82
CA SER A 808 -30.58 -20.74 8.65
C SER A 808 -29.31 -21.47 9.09
N VAL A 809 -28.22 -20.73 9.33
CA VAL A 809 -26.93 -21.29 9.78
C VAL A 809 -26.90 -21.46 11.32
N PHE A 810 -27.81 -20.84 12.04
CA PHE A 810 -27.87 -20.80 13.51
C PHE A 810 -29.22 -21.25 14.11
N THR A 811 -29.98 -22.09 13.43
CA THR A 811 -31.08 -22.79 14.15
C THR A 811 -30.49 -23.97 14.90
N PRO A 812 -30.54 -23.97 16.24
CA PRO A 812 -30.22 -25.16 17.01
C PRO A 812 -31.23 -26.28 16.65
N PRO A 813 -30.84 -27.56 16.66
CA PRO A 813 -31.75 -28.65 16.41
C PRO A 813 -32.89 -28.57 17.43
N SER A 814 -34.11 -28.55 16.94
CA SER A 814 -35.32 -28.64 17.80
C SER A 814 -35.22 -29.88 18.69
N PRO A 815 -35.53 -29.77 19.98
CA PRO A 815 -35.61 -30.95 20.82
C PRO A 815 -36.67 -31.88 20.26
N SER A 816 -36.32 -33.12 20.02
CA SER A 816 -37.24 -34.20 19.71
C SER A 816 -38.23 -34.31 20.85
N LEU A 817 -39.50 -33.99 20.59
CA LEU A 817 -40.58 -34.39 21.42
C LEU A 817 -40.72 -35.91 21.24
N ASP A 818 -40.13 -36.67 22.15
CA ASP A 818 -40.54 -38.04 22.37
C ASP A 818 -41.95 -38.00 22.99
N ASN A 819 -42.90 -38.42 22.16
CA ASN A 819 -44.20 -38.83 22.65
C ASN A 819 -44.06 -40.24 23.22
N ASP A 820 -44.14 -40.35 24.54
CA ASP A 820 -44.60 -41.55 25.17
C ASP A 820 -45.87 -41.19 25.93
N GLU A 821 -47.01 -41.88 25.46
CA GLU A 821 -48.38 -41.99 25.93
C GLU A 821 -49.26 -40.74 25.98
#